data_572bea074aaeebf6423e78f3e92607e4
#
_entry.id   572bea074aaeebf6423e78f3e92607e4
#
_cell.length_a   1.000
_cell.length_b   1.000
_cell.length_c   1.000
_cell.angle_alpha   90.00
_cell.angle_beta   90.00
_cell.angle_gamma   90.00
#
_symmetry.space_group_name_H-M   'P 1'
#
loop_
_entity.id
_entity.type
_entity.pdbx_description
1 polymer ?
#
loop_
_entity_poly.entity_id
_entity_poly.type
_entity_poly.pdbx_seq_one_letter_code
_entity_poly.pdbx_strand_id
1 'polypeptide(L)'
;MTAETSVPSTALLTGADRDGSNYTARHLLVLEGLEAVRKRPGMYIGSTDSRGLMHCLWEIIDNSVDEALGGYCDRIEVILHDDGSVEVRDNGRGIPVDVEPKTGLSGVEVVMTKLHAGGKFGGGSYAASGGLHGVGASVVNALSARLDVEVDRNSRTHAISFRRGVPGIFTESGPDAPFDPANGLLKGKKIPKARTGTRVRYWADRQIFLKDAKLSLETLYGRARQTAFLVPGLTIVVRDERGLDGEAGTEEVFHYDGGISEFCEYLAQDKAVCDVLRLSGQGTFKETVPVLDDRGHMTPTEVTRELGVDIALRWGTGYDSTVKSFVNIIATPKGGTHVTGFERSITKTVNEVLRSSKLLRVAEDDVVKDDAMEGLTAVVTVRLAEPQFEGQTKEVLGTSAANRIVANVVAKELKTFLTSTKRDAKQQARAVLEKVVAAARTRIAARQHKEAQRRKTALESSSLPAKLADCRSDDVERSELFIVEGDSALGTAKLARNSEFQALLPIRGKILNVQKASVSDMLKNAECGAIIQVIGAGSGRTFDIDAARYGKVIFLADADVDGAHIRILLLTLFQRYMRPMVEEGRVFSAVPPLHRVELTHPKKGQDKYIYTYSDNELRQTLLELERKNVRYKDSIQRYKGLGEMDADQLAETTMDPRHRTLRRINISDLEAAERTFDLLMGNEVAPRKEFITNSAATLDRSRIDA
;
A
#
# COMPACT_ATOMS: atom_id res chain seq x y z
N MET A 1 -35.29 23.24 -38.16
CA MET A 1 -35.70 21.85 -37.93
C MET A 1 -34.50 21.18 -37.24
N THR A 2 -34.54 21.19 -35.94
CA THR A 2 -33.51 20.65 -35.05
C THR A 2 -33.86 19.19 -34.76
N ALA A 3 -32.97 18.28 -35.16
CA ALA A 3 -33.08 16.88 -34.80
C ALA A 3 -32.38 16.63 -33.44
N GLU A 4 -33.16 16.49 -32.40
CA GLU A 4 -32.69 15.97 -31.11
C GLU A 4 -32.36 14.48 -31.25
N THR A 5 -31.10 14.13 -31.15
CA THR A 5 -30.65 12.75 -30.97
C THR A 5 -30.75 12.39 -29.48
N SER A 6 -31.79 11.73 -29.08
CA SER A 6 -32.00 11.15 -27.76
C SER A 6 -30.98 10.00 -27.55
N VAL A 7 -30.18 10.09 -26.48
CA VAL A 7 -29.33 9.01 -25.98
C VAL A 7 -30.23 7.93 -25.34
N PRO A 8 -30.15 6.65 -25.70
CA PRO A 8 -30.93 5.60 -25.01
C PRO A 8 -30.43 5.34 -23.60
N SER A 9 -31.33 5.48 -22.67
CA SER A 9 -31.18 5.06 -21.27
C SER A 9 -30.77 3.58 -21.16
N THR A 10 -29.84 3.28 -20.29
CA THR A 10 -29.40 1.94 -19.95
C THR A 10 -30.54 1.14 -19.32
N ALA A 11 -31.26 0.38 -20.11
CA ALA A 11 -32.20 -0.63 -19.60
C ALA A 11 -31.40 -1.84 -19.10
N LEU A 12 -31.49 -2.10 -17.82
CA LEU A 12 -31.09 -3.37 -17.20
C LEU A 12 -31.82 -4.51 -17.92
N LEU A 13 -31.08 -5.47 -18.43
CA LEU A 13 -31.55 -6.69 -19.08
C LEU A 13 -32.37 -7.52 -18.08
N THR A 14 -33.67 -7.30 -18.04
CA THR A 14 -34.63 -8.26 -17.53
C THR A 14 -34.90 -9.29 -18.65
N GLY A 15 -34.71 -10.56 -18.30
CA GLY A 15 -34.73 -11.68 -19.23
C GLY A 15 -35.95 -11.79 -20.10
N ALA A 16 -35.72 -11.75 -21.40
CA ALA A 16 -36.50 -12.41 -22.45
C ALA A 16 -35.66 -12.31 -23.73
N ASP A 17 -35.21 -13.42 -24.17
CA ASP A 17 -34.79 -13.91 -25.49
C ASP A 17 -33.54 -14.77 -25.38
N ARG A 18 -33.77 -15.99 -24.88
CA ARG A 18 -32.80 -17.09 -24.96
C ARG A 18 -32.89 -17.80 -26.32
N ASP A 19 -33.02 -17.06 -27.40
CA ASP A 19 -32.88 -17.63 -28.73
C ASP A 19 -31.56 -17.17 -29.34
N GLY A 20 -30.53 -17.99 -29.18
CA GLY A 20 -29.15 -17.73 -29.64
C GLY A 20 -28.98 -17.66 -31.17
N SER A 21 -30.06 -17.59 -31.93
CA SER A 21 -30.05 -17.61 -33.39
C SER A 21 -29.84 -16.24 -34.05
N ASN A 22 -29.84 -15.14 -33.30
CA ASN A 22 -29.85 -13.78 -33.87
C ASN A 22 -28.59 -12.94 -33.57
N TYR A 23 -27.50 -13.55 -33.08
CA TYR A 23 -26.22 -12.84 -32.93
C TYR A 23 -25.54 -12.72 -34.30
N THR A 24 -25.58 -11.54 -34.88
CA THR A 24 -25.00 -11.23 -36.20
C THR A 24 -23.90 -10.18 -36.06
N ALA A 25 -23.06 -9.99 -37.09
CA ALA A 25 -22.00 -8.99 -37.15
C ALA A 25 -22.53 -7.55 -36.90
N ARG A 26 -23.81 -7.29 -37.06
CA ARG A 26 -24.47 -5.99 -36.75
C ARG A 26 -24.45 -5.64 -35.27
N HIS A 27 -24.24 -6.63 -34.39
CA HIS A 27 -24.14 -6.46 -32.93
C HIS A 27 -22.69 -6.27 -32.46
N LEU A 28 -21.73 -6.36 -33.39
CA LEU A 28 -20.33 -6.08 -33.12
C LEU A 28 -20.09 -4.57 -33.16
N LEU A 29 -19.73 -4.00 -32.03
CA LEU A 29 -19.31 -2.60 -31.91
C LEU A 29 -17.80 -2.55 -32.07
N VAL A 30 -17.33 -1.99 -33.17
CA VAL A 30 -15.89 -1.72 -33.38
C VAL A 30 -15.60 -0.34 -32.82
N LEU A 31 -14.71 -0.28 -31.81
CA LEU A 31 -14.25 0.96 -31.21
C LEU A 31 -12.83 1.20 -31.65
N GLU A 32 -12.55 2.38 -32.19
CA GLU A 32 -11.21 2.76 -32.65
C GLU A 32 -10.62 3.93 -31.84
N GLY A 33 -9.31 3.93 -31.69
CA GLY A 33 -8.57 5.03 -31.09
C GLY A 33 -9.02 5.42 -29.68
N LEU A 34 -9.14 6.71 -29.41
CA LEU A 34 -9.45 7.25 -28.09
C LEU A 34 -10.90 7.01 -27.63
N GLU A 35 -11.80 6.72 -28.55
CA GLU A 35 -13.19 6.38 -28.20
C GLU A 35 -13.26 5.05 -27.43
N ALA A 36 -12.42 4.08 -27.79
CA ALA A 36 -12.29 2.81 -27.06
C ALA A 36 -11.88 3.02 -25.59
N VAL A 37 -10.96 3.96 -25.37
CA VAL A 37 -10.49 4.34 -24.02
C VAL A 37 -11.65 4.91 -23.19
N ARG A 38 -12.42 5.84 -23.76
CA ARG A 38 -13.57 6.46 -23.07
C ARG A 38 -14.67 5.48 -22.72
N LYS A 39 -14.96 4.52 -23.61
CA LYS A 39 -16.00 3.50 -23.38
C LYS A 39 -15.57 2.41 -22.38
N ARG A 40 -14.28 2.11 -22.28
CA ARG A 40 -13.75 1.09 -21.37
C ARG A 40 -12.52 1.57 -20.59
N PRO A 41 -12.63 2.64 -19.79
CA PRO A 41 -11.49 3.24 -19.09
C PRO A 41 -10.78 2.24 -18.16
N GLY A 42 -11.53 1.34 -17.51
CA GLY A 42 -10.97 0.33 -16.62
C GLY A 42 -9.92 -0.59 -17.26
N MET A 43 -9.94 -0.78 -18.58
CA MET A 43 -8.90 -1.55 -19.29
C MET A 43 -7.55 -0.83 -19.32
N TYR A 44 -7.54 0.50 -19.21
CA TYR A 44 -6.33 1.33 -19.34
C TYR A 44 -5.84 1.88 -18.00
N ILE A 45 -6.76 2.24 -17.10
CA ILE A 45 -6.44 2.86 -15.80
C ILE A 45 -6.90 2.04 -14.59
N GLY A 46 -7.38 0.81 -14.82
CA GLY A 46 -7.79 -0.15 -13.78
C GLY A 46 -9.14 0.15 -13.14
N SER A 47 -9.48 1.39 -12.83
CA SER A 47 -10.75 1.81 -12.23
C SER A 47 -11.10 3.25 -12.57
N THR A 48 -12.32 3.69 -12.23
CA THR A 48 -12.77 5.09 -12.39
C THR A 48 -12.96 5.81 -11.04
N ASP A 49 -12.50 5.19 -9.97
CA ASP A 49 -12.45 5.78 -8.64
C ASP A 49 -11.17 6.63 -8.43
N SER A 50 -10.85 6.97 -7.19
CA SER A 50 -9.64 7.73 -6.84
C SER A 50 -8.34 7.06 -7.32
N ARG A 51 -8.29 5.72 -7.40
CA ARG A 51 -7.10 5.00 -7.90
C ARG A 51 -6.88 5.24 -9.38
N GLY A 52 -7.94 5.16 -10.19
CA GLY A 52 -7.85 5.47 -11.62
C GLY A 52 -7.50 6.93 -11.88
N LEU A 53 -8.01 7.85 -11.06
CA LEU A 53 -7.67 9.27 -11.13
C LEU A 53 -6.18 9.49 -10.82
N MET A 54 -5.66 8.85 -9.78
CA MET A 54 -4.23 8.87 -9.47
C MET A 54 -3.39 8.23 -10.57
N HIS A 55 -3.89 7.17 -11.23
CA HIS A 55 -3.19 6.54 -12.34
C HIS A 55 -2.98 7.51 -13.52
N CYS A 56 -4.00 8.31 -13.85
CA CYS A 56 -3.85 9.36 -14.87
C CYS A 56 -2.73 10.34 -14.52
N LEU A 57 -2.63 10.73 -13.26
CA LEU A 57 -1.55 11.62 -12.79
C LEU A 57 -0.19 10.94 -12.93
N TRP A 58 -0.08 9.66 -12.58
CA TRP A 58 1.16 8.89 -12.73
C TRP A 58 1.63 8.82 -14.19
N GLU A 59 0.76 8.61 -15.14
CA GLU A 59 1.13 8.54 -16.56
C GLU A 59 1.74 9.86 -17.08
N ILE A 60 1.30 10.99 -16.57
CA ILE A 60 1.90 12.29 -16.94
C ILE A 60 3.24 12.52 -16.23
N ILE A 61 3.30 12.23 -14.91
CA ILE A 61 4.54 12.36 -14.12
C ILE A 61 5.62 11.44 -14.67
N ASP A 62 5.29 10.18 -14.97
CA ASP A 62 6.24 9.18 -15.47
C ASP A 62 6.86 9.58 -16.81
N ASN A 63 6.16 10.34 -17.66
CA ASN A 63 6.75 10.91 -18.89
C ASN A 63 7.86 11.93 -18.58
N SER A 64 7.66 12.78 -17.59
CA SER A 64 8.67 13.75 -17.14
C SER A 64 9.84 13.03 -16.42
N VAL A 65 9.56 11.98 -15.67
CA VAL A 65 10.59 11.14 -15.01
C VAL A 65 11.42 10.38 -16.04
N ASP A 66 10.84 9.95 -17.16
CA ASP A 66 11.60 9.31 -18.24
C ASP A 66 12.62 10.28 -18.88
N GLU A 67 12.31 11.59 -18.98
CA GLU A 67 13.28 12.63 -19.37
C GLU A 67 14.40 12.74 -18.32
N ALA A 68 14.07 12.64 -17.03
CA ALA A 68 15.06 12.68 -15.96
C ALA A 68 15.98 11.43 -15.96
N LEU A 69 15.42 10.24 -16.20
CA LEU A 69 16.21 9.03 -16.40
C LEU A 69 17.14 9.10 -17.60
N GLY A 70 16.73 9.81 -18.63
CA GLY A 70 17.56 10.11 -19.80
C GLY A 70 18.65 11.17 -19.54
N GLY A 71 18.67 11.81 -18.36
CA GLY A 71 19.60 12.88 -18.01
C GLY A 71 19.25 14.25 -18.58
N TYR A 72 18.02 14.45 -19.04
CA TYR A 72 17.58 15.69 -19.71
C TYR A 72 16.67 16.56 -18.84
N CYS A 73 16.27 16.09 -17.66
CA CYS A 73 15.39 16.79 -16.74
C CYS A 73 15.93 16.66 -15.32
N ASP A 74 15.99 17.75 -14.58
CA ASP A 74 16.39 17.77 -13.17
C ASP A 74 15.31 18.37 -12.25
N ARG A 75 14.21 18.87 -12.83
CA ARG A 75 13.11 19.47 -12.07
C ARG A 75 11.75 19.14 -12.65
N ILE A 76 10.88 18.61 -11.81
CA ILE A 76 9.46 18.35 -12.11
C ILE A 76 8.61 19.10 -11.08
N GLU A 77 7.57 19.81 -11.52
CA GLU A 77 6.59 20.45 -10.66
C GLU A 77 5.21 19.84 -10.92
N VAL A 78 4.54 19.44 -9.85
CA VAL A 78 3.17 18.92 -9.85
C VAL A 78 2.30 19.88 -9.09
N ILE A 79 1.26 20.44 -9.71
CA ILE A 79 0.39 21.44 -9.11
C ILE A 79 -1.05 20.93 -9.14
N LEU A 80 -1.67 20.86 -7.98
CA LEU A 80 -3.09 20.56 -7.82
C LEU A 80 -3.82 21.90 -7.65
N HIS A 81 -4.48 22.37 -8.71
CA HIS A 81 -5.13 23.67 -8.70
C HIS A 81 -6.51 23.66 -8.00
N ASP A 82 -6.95 24.81 -7.53
CA ASP A 82 -8.25 25.04 -6.89
C ASP A 82 -9.44 24.79 -7.84
N ASP A 83 -9.23 24.98 -9.15
CA ASP A 83 -10.24 24.72 -10.20
C ASP A 83 -10.41 23.23 -10.53
N GLY A 84 -9.75 22.35 -9.78
CA GLY A 84 -9.80 20.90 -9.94
C GLY A 84 -8.94 20.36 -11.08
N SER A 85 -8.11 21.20 -11.73
CA SER A 85 -7.12 20.75 -12.68
C SER A 85 -5.84 20.27 -12.00
N VAL A 86 -5.09 19.45 -12.73
CA VAL A 86 -3.75 19.03 -12.36
C VAL A 86 -2.77 19.49 -13.43
N GLU A 87 -1.65 20.00 -13.00
CA GLU A 87 -0.60 20.45 -13.91
C GLU A 87 0.72 19.75 -13.55
N VAL A 88 1.43 19.25 -14.56
CA VAL A 88 2.78 18.71 -14.43
C VAL A 88 3.68 19.49 -15.39
N ARG A 89 4.78 20.00 -14.86
CA ARG A 89 5.82 20.73 -15.61
C ARG A 89 7.15 20.04 -15.45
N ASP A 90 7.90 19.94 -16.52
CA ASP A 90 9.30 19.51 -16.49
C ASP A 90 10.19 20.51 -17.24
N ASN A 91 11.48 20.44 -17.00
CA ASN A 91 12.50 21.17 -17.73
C ASN A 91 13.31 20.27 -18.69
N GLY A 92 12.71 19.17 -19.15
CA GLY A 92 13.31 18.24 -20.10
C GLY A 92 13.46 18.82 -21.50
N ARG A 93 13.70 17.95 -22.50
CA ARG A 93 13.90 18.38 -23.92
C ARG A 93 12.64 18.94 -24.57
N GLY A 94 11.47 18.71 -23.97
CA GLY A 94 10.17 18.97 -24.57
C GLY A 94 9.77 17.94 -25.62
N ILE A 95 8.47 17.65 -25.73
CA ILE A 95 7.92 16.74 -26.74
C ILE A 95 8.29 17.27 -28.15
N PRO A 96 8.64 16.39 -29.12
CA PRO A 96 8.91 16.82 -30.50
C PRO A 96 7.75 17.65 -31.11
N VAL A 97 8.08 18.79 -31.68
CA VAL A 97 7.11 19.73 -32.28
C VAL A 97 7.10 19.71 -33.82
N ASP A 98 8.04 18.97 -34.39
CA ASP A 98 8.13 18.72 -35.82
C ASP A 98 7.03 17.74 -36.29
N VAL A 99 6.78 17.74 -37.60
CA VAL A 99 5.75 16.89 -38.20
C VAL A 99 6.27 15.47 -38.35
N GLU A 100 5.49 14.50 -37.85
CA GLU A 100 5.77 13.08 -38.02
C GLU A 100 5.37 12.66 -39.46
N PRO A 101 6.31 12.07 -40.24
CA PRO A 101 6.11 11.87 -41.69
C PRO A 101 4.94 10.95 -42.08
N LYS A 102 4.61 9.95 -41.26
CA LYS A 102 3.54 8.97 -41.57
C LYS A 102 2.15 9.52 -41.32
N THR A 103 1.99 10.31 -40.25
CA THR A 103 0.68 10.81 -39.83
C THR A 103 0.40 12.24 -40.36
N GLY A 104 1.44 13.00 -40.68
CA GLY A 104 1.31 14.41 -41.01
C GLY A 104 0.97 15.33 -39.85
N LEU A 105 0.93 14.78 -38.62
CA LEU A 105 0.63 15.50 -37.37
C LEU A 105 1.94 15.93 -36.67
N SER A 106 1.86 16.96 -35.84
CA SER A 106 2.99 17.28 -34.95
C SER A 106 3.28 16.16 -33.97
N GLY A 107 4.54 16.01 -33.53
CA GLY A 107 4.89 15.02 -32.53
C GLY A 107 4.03 15.11 -31.25
N VAL A 108 3.66 16.33 -30.84
CA VAL A 108 2.76 16.56 -29.71
C VAL A 108 1.37 15.96 -29.96
N GLU A 109 0.79 16.21 -31.14
CA GLU A 109 -0.51 15.65 -31.52
C GLU A 109 -0.46 14.12 -31.59
N VAL A 110 0.61 13.56 -32.15
CA VAL A 110 0.81 12.11 -32.23
C VAL A 110 0.82 11.49 -30.82
N VAL A 111 1.63 12.02 -29.91
CA VAL A 111 1.73 11.52 -28.51
C VAL A 111 0.40 11.62 -27.78
N MET A 112 -0.37 12.67 -28.01
CA MET A 112 -1.62 12.93 -27.30
C MET A 112 -2.85 12.25 -27.92
N THR A 113 -2.82 11.88 -29.21
CA THR A 113 -4.02 11.35 -29.90
C THR A 113 -3.88 9.94 -30.43
N LYS A 114 -2.67 9.41 -30.58
CA LYS A 114 -2.46 8.06 -31.11
C LYS A 114 -2.07 7.09 -30.00
N LEU A 115 -2.79 5.98 -29.93
CA LEU A 115 -2.40 4.86 -29.08
C LEU A 115 -1.17 4.15 -29.68
N HIS A 116 -0.30 3.66 -28.82
CA HIS A 116 0.93 2.97 -29.22
C HIS A 116 1.87 3.84 -30.08
N ALA A 117 1.93 5.13 -29.78
CA ALA A 117 2.83 6.07 -30.43
C ALA A 117 3.79 6.70 -29.41
N GLY A 118 5.07 6.81 -29.76
CA GLY A 118 6.06 7.47 -28.90
C GLY A 118 7.49 7.08 -29.25
N GLY A 119 8.45 7.91 -28.89
CA GLY A 119 9.89 7.73 -29.15
C GLY A 119 10.54 6.58 -28.35
N LYS A 120 9.76 5.87 -27.52
CA LYS A 120 10.23 4.77 -26.66
C LYS A 120 10.29 3.41 -27.39
N PHE A 121 9.70 3.29 -28.58
CA PHE A 121 9.69 2.05 -29.38
C PHE A 121 10.92 1.86 -30.27
N GLY A 122 11.78 2.85 -30.44
CA GLY A 122 12.86 2.84 -31.43
C GLY A 122 14.27 2.63 -30.88
N GLY A 123 14.47 2.20 -29.66
CA GLY A 123 15.78 1.76 -29.10
C GLY A 123 16.89 2.82 -28.99
N GLY A 124 16.67 4.07 -29.43
CA GLY A 124 17.75 5.06 -29.57
C GLY A 124 17.77 6.20 -28.55
N SER A 125 16.65 6.53 -27.93
CA SER A 125 16.54 7.75 -27.11
C SER A 125 16.39 7.51 -25.62
N TYR A 126 16.01 6.31 -25.19
CA TYR A 126 15.78 5.96 -23.78
C TYR A 126 16.33 4.56 -23.49
N ALA A 127 17.44 4.48 -22.78
CA ALA A 127 18.07 3.21 -22.35
C ALA A 127 17.27 2.47 -21.27
N ALA A 128 16.46 3.20 -20.49
CA ALA A 128 15.52 2.68 -19.51
C ALA A 128 14.35 3.66 -19.40
N SER A 129 13.12 3.18 -19.38
CA SER A 129 11.94 4.01 -19.28
C SER A 129 10.87 3.33 -18.40
N GLY A 130 10.05 4.13 -17.71
CA GLY A 130 8.88 3.69 -16.98
C GLY A 130 7.68 3.47 -17.90
N GLY A 131 7.56 4.27 -18.95
CA GLY A 131 6.49 4.19 -19.94
C GLY A 131 6.79 3.18 -21.04
N LEU A 132 6.26 1.96 -20.95
CA LEU A 132 6.55 0.86 -21.88
C LEU A 132 5.57 0.76 -23.05
N HIS A 133 4.35 1.27 -22.93
CA HIS A 133 3.26 0.99 -23.88
C HIS A 133 2.95 2.13 -24.84
N GLY A 134 3.46 3.35 -24.61
CA GLY A 134 3.21 4.51 -25.45
C GLY A 134 1.74 4.93 -25.55
N VAL A 135 0.96 4.67 -24.47
CA VAL A 135 -0.47 4.98 -24.43
C VAL A 135 -0.85 5.97 -23.31
N GLY A 136 -0.01 6.18 -22.32
CA GLY A 136 -0.37 6.90 -21.10
C GLY A 136 -0.91 8.32 -21.37
N ALA A 137 -0.16 9.14 -22.10
CA ALA A 137 -0.56 10.52 -22.40
C ALA A 137 -1.88 10.58 -23.21
N SER A 138 -2.03 9.73 -24.23
CA SER A 138 -3.25 9.67 -25.03
C SER A 138 -4.46 9.15 -24.25
N VAL A 139 -4.26 8.23 -23.31
CA VAL A 139 -5.29 7.75 -22.38
C VAL A 139 -5.73 8.89 -21.47
N VAL A 140 -4.81 9.63 -20.85
CA VAL A 140 -5.16 10.78 -20.01
C VAL A 140 -5.93 11.83 -20.80
N ASN A 141 -5.49 12.12 -22.03
CA ASN A 141 -6.18 13.05 -22.93
C ASN A 141 -7.62 12.59 -23.22
N ALA A 142 -7.82 11.31 -23.53
CA ALA A 142 -9.15 10.76 -23.77
C ALA A 142 -10.08 10.85 -22.55
N LEU A 143 -9.52 10.72 -21.34
CA LEU A 143 -10.26 10.71 -20.06
C LEU A 143 -10.35 12.10 -19.41
N SER A 144 -9.88 13.14 -20.10
CA SER A 144 -9.95 14.54 -19.66
C SER A 144 -11.08 15.30 -20.36
N ALA A 145 -11.80 16.12 -19.60
CA ALA A 145 -12.76 17.08 -20.18
C ALA A 145 -12.00 18.15 -21.00
N ARG A 146 -10.86 18.58 -20.48
CA ARG A 146 -9.90 19.47 -21.14
C ARG A 146 -8.49 19.04 -20.81
N LEU A 147 -7.58 19.14 -21.77
CA LEU A 147 -6.16 18.97 -21.58
C LEU A 147 -5.41 20.00 -22.40
N ASP A 148 -4.52 20.75 -21.77
CA ASP A 148 -3.69 21.77 -22.36
C ASP A 148 -2.22 21.33 -22.32
N VAL A 149 -1.50 21.42 -23.43
CA VAL A 149 -0.07 21.11 -23.53
C VAL A 149 0.68 22.34 -24.01
N GLU A 150 1.72 22.71 -23.30
CA GLU A 150 2.71 23.67 -23.74
C GLU A 150 4.09 23.02 -23.79
N VAL A 151 4.81 23.27 -24.87
CA VAL A 151 6.15 22.74 -25.11
C VAL A 151 7.11 23.89 -25.42
N ASP A 152 8.09 24.03 -24.57
CA ASP A 152 9.22 24.95 -24.80
C ASP A 152 10.32 24.19 -25.54
N ARG A 153 10.43 24.48 -26.88
CA ARG A 153 11.40 23.81 -27.75
C ARG A 153 11.72 24.72 -28.96
N ASN A 154 12.93 24.58 -29.51
CA ASN A 154 13.37 25.35 -30.69
C ASN A 154 13.23 26.86 -30.52
N SER A 155 13.57 27.37 -29.33
CA SER A 155 13.49 28.82 -28.98
C SER A 155 12.08 29.41 -29.05
N ARG A 156 11.05 28.59 -28.92
CA ARG A 156 9.64 29.00 -28.87
C ARG A 156 8.82 28.11 -27.94
N THR A 157 7.80 28.70 -27.37
CA THR A 157 6.71 27.96 -26.77
C THR A 157 5.73 27.54 -27.87
N HIS A 158 5.29 26.30 -27.81
CA HIS A 158 4.24 25.74 -28.66
C HIS A 158 3.10 25.28 -27.77
N ALA A 159 1.85 25.50 -28.19
CA ALA A 159 0.68 25.13 -27.39
C ALA A 159 -0.37 24.41 -28.22
N ILE A 160 -1.07 23.47 -27.60
CA ILE A 160 -2.23 22.80 -28.16
C ILE A 160 -3.17 22.41 -27.03
N SER A 161 -4.46 22.50 -27.29
CA SER A 161 -5.48 22.08 -26.33
C SER A 161 -6.33 20.95 -26.90
N PHE A 162 -6.94 20.16 -26.01
CA PHE A 162 -7.79 19.06 -26.39
C PHE A 162 -9.05 19.05 -25.53
N ARG A 163 -10.18 18.73 -26.14
CA ARG A 163 -11.42 18.37 -25.47
C ARG A 163 -11.69 16.89 -25.70
N ARG A 164 -11.63 16.08 -24.62
CA ARG A 164 -11.93 14.64 -24.70
C ARG A 164 -11.17 13.91 -25.82
N GLY A 165 -9.89 14.26 -25.96
CA GLY A 165 -9.02 13.69 -27.00
C GLY A 165 -9.07 14.39 -28.36
N VAL A 166 -10.01 15.30 -28.61
CA VAL A 166 -10.11 16.06 -29.87
C VAL A 166 -9.27 17.32 -29.75
N PRO A 167 -8.33 17.59 -30.68
CA PRO A 167 -7.53 18.81 -30.69
C PRO A 167 -8.39 20.03 -31.06
N GLY A 168 -8.08 21.19 -30.48
CA GLY A 168 -8.81 22.43 -30.77
C GLY A 168 -8.37 23.60 -29.90
N ILE A 169 -9.19 24.62 -29.87
CA ILE A 169 -8.94 25.90 -29.22
C ILE A 169 -10.09 26.19 -28.25
N PHE A 170 -9.75 26.50 -27.01
CA PHE A 170 -10.69 27.04 -26.03
C PHE A 170 -10.61 28.58 -26.06
N THR A 171 -11.75 29.22 -26.07
CA THR A 171 -11.83 30.70 -26.08
C THR A 171 -11.80 31.31 -24.69
N GLU A 172 -12.10 30.50 -23.68
CA GLU A 172 -12.18 30.90 -22.25
C GLU A 172 -11.46 29.89 -21.34
N SER A 173 -11.34 30.24 -20.06
CA SER A 173 -10.78 29.40 -19.03
C SER A 173 -11.75 28.29 -18.61
N GLY A 174 -11.22 27.18 -18.08
CA GLY A 174 -12.01 26.09 -17.52
C GLY A 174 -12.38 24.97 -18.52
N PRO A 175 -12.85 23.82 -18.00
CA PRO A 175 -13.09 22.64 -18.80
C PRO A 175 -14.35 22.73 -19.69
N ASP A 176 -15.32 23.57 -19.29
CA ASP A 176 -16.60 23.74 -19.98
C ASP A 176 -16.61 24.93 -20.96
N ALA A 177 -15.48 25.63 -21.10
CA ALA A 177 -15.33 26.77 -21.99
C ALA A 177 -15.71 26.43 -23.45
N PRO A 178 -16.18 27.39 -24.26
CA PRO A 178 -16.43 27.18 -25.69
C PRO A 178 -15.18 26.63 -26.38
N PHE A 179 -15.39 25.69 -27.32
CA PHE A 179 -14.31 24.93 -27.94
C PHE A 179 -14.56 24.79 -29.44
N ASP A 180 -13.57 25.20 -30.23
CA ASP A 180 -13.56 25.03 -31.67
C ASP A 180 -12.54 23.94 -32.05
N PRO A 181 -12.98 22.80 -32.65
CA PRO A 181 -12.05 21.81 -33.17
C PRO A 181 -11.10 22.39 -34.19
N ALA A 182 -9.81 22.23 -34.01
CA ALA A 182 -8.76 22.68 -34.90
C ALA A 182 -7.54 21.77 -34.81
N ASN A 183 -6.91 21.51 -35.92
CA ASN A 183 -5.66 20.76 -35.94
C ASN A 183 -4.47 21.73 -35.97
N GLY A 184 -3.39 21.32 -35.37
CA GLY A 184 -2.12 22.00 -35.46
C GLY A 184 -1.68 22.68 -34.18
N LEU A 185 -0.38 22.72 -34.03
CA LEU A 185 0.33 23.27 -32.90
C LEU A 185 0.45 24.79 -33.05
N LEU A 186 -0.05 25.54 -32.10
CA LEU A 186 0.02 27.01 -32.07
C LEU A 186 1.45 27.44 -31.70
N LYS A 187 2.03 28.38 -32.48
CA LYS A 187 3.33 28.98 -32.19
C LYS A 187 3.16 30.16 -31.25
N GLY A 188 3.62 30.02 -30.03
CA GLY A 188 3.58 31.05 -29.00
C GLY A 188 4.81 31.98 -28.99
N LYS A 189 5.16 32.45 -27.78
CA LYS A 189 6.23 33.44 -27.55
C LYS A 189 7.62 32.88 -27.88
N LYS A 190 8.54 33.76 -28.28
CA LYS A 190 9.97 33.43 -28.33
C LYS A 190 10.52 33.30 -26.92
N ILE A 191 11.36 32.30 -26.70
CA ILE A 191 12.01 31.99 -25.42
C ILE A 191 13.52 31.83 -25.64
N PRO A 192 14.35 31.94 -24.60
CA PRO A 192 15.77 31.63 -24.67
C PRO A 192 16.00 30.19 -25.16
N LYS A 193 17.03 29.97 -25.98
CA LYS A 193 17.37 28.66 -26.57
C LYS A 193 17.63 27.58 -25.48
N ALA A 194 18.15 28.00 -24.34
CA ALA A 194 18.42 27.10 -23.22
C ALA A 194 17.18 26.68 -22.44
N ARG A 195 16.04 27.34 -22.63
CA ARG A 195 14.80 26.99 -21.98
C ARG A 195 14.06 25.95 -22.82
N THR A 196 13.92 24.77 -22.22
CA THR A 196 13.17 23.64 -22.77
C THR A 196 12.27 23.04 -21.70
N GLY A 197 11.27 22.26 -22.09
CA GLY A 197 10.40 21.55 -21.15
C GLY A 197 9.03 21.29 -21.72
N THR A 198 8.25 20.55 -20.95
CA THR A 198 6.84 20.27 -21.24
C THR A 198 5.98 20.68 -20.06
N ARG A 199 4.82 21.23 -20.32
CA ARG A 199 3.76 21.50 -19.35
C ARG A 199 2.47 20.85 -19.84
N VAL A 200 1.90 19.98 -19.03
CA VAL A 200 0.60 19.36 -19.28
C VAL A 200 -0.33 19.72 -18.14
N ARG A 201 -1.45 20.37 -18.46
CA ARG A 201 -2.53 20.68 -17.51
C ARG A 201 -3.81 20.00 -17.96
N TYR A 202 -4.49 19.28 -17.09
CA TYR A 202 -5.71 18.57 -17.45
C TYR A 202 -6.78 18.63 -16.37
N TRP A 203 -8.03 18.56 -16.80
CA TRP A 203 -9.23 18.42 -15.98
C TRP A 203 -9.82 17.04 -16.25
N ALA A 204 -9.84 16.18 -15.25
CA ALA A 204 -10.44 14.85 -15.38
C ALA A 204 -11.93 14.94 -15.73
N ASP A 205 -12.39 14.13 -16.70
CA ASP A 205 -13.79 14.17 -17.16
C ASP A 205 -14.74 13.54 -16.13
N ARG A 206 -15.56 14.36 -15.50
CA ARG A 206 -16.57 13.93 -14.52
C ARG A 206 -17.69 13.07 -15.10
N GLN A 207 -17.77 12.90 -16.42
CA GLN A 207 -18.64 11.90 -17.07
C GLN A 207 -18.08 10.47 -16.94
N ILE A 208 -16.79 10.32 -16.65
CA ILE A 208 -16.10 9.04 -16.57
C ILE A 208 -15.74 8.70 -15.13
N PHE A 209 -15.14 9.63 -14.40
CA PHE A 209 -14.74 9.42 -13.03
C PHE A 209 -15.90 9.60 -12.06
N LEU A 210 -15.93 8.78 -11.01
CA LEU A 210 -16.93 8.87 -9.95
C LEU A 210 -16.91 10.27 -9.31
N LYS A 211 -18.06 10.73 -8.85
CA LYS A 211 -18.20 12.10 -8.28
C LYS A 211 -17.38 12.31 -7.01
N ASP A 212 -17.18 11.25 -6.24
CA ASP A 212 -16.41 11.21 -5.00
C ASP A 212 -14.92 10.89 -5.22
N ALA A 213 -14.49 10.59 -6.45
CA ALA A 213 -13.10 10.36 -6.77
C ALA A 213 -12.28 11.64 -6.52
N LYS A 214 -11.25 11.53 -5.67
CA LYS A 214 -10.35 12.64 -5.29
C LYS A 214 -8.90 12.22 -5.43
N LEU A 215 -8.04 13.19 -5.76
CA LEU A 215 -6.60 13.02 -5.72
C LEU A 215 -6.10 13.04 -4.27
N SER A 216 -5.38 11.98 -3.88
CA SER A 216 -4.77 11.85 -2.56
C SER A 216 -3.40 12.53 -2.55
N LEU A 217 -3.26 13.58 -1.74
CA LEU A 217 -2.00 14.30 -1.56
C LEU A 217 -0.94 13.39 -0.89
N GLU A 218 -1.33 12.62 0.10
CA GLU A 218 -0.45 11.66 0.79
C GLU A 218 0.14 10.64 -0.19
N THR A 219 -0.71 10.06 -1.04
CA THR A 219 -0.26 9.11 -2.07
C THR A 219 0.68 9.77 -3.08
N LEU A 220 0.42 11.04 -3.44
CA LEU A 220 1.27 11.82 -4.33
C LEU A 220 2.63 12.09 -3.69
N TYR A 221 2.67 12.52 -2.43
CA TYR A 221 3.91 12.73 -1.67
C TYR A 221 4.74 11.45 -1.55
N GLY A 222 4.09 10.32 -1.23
CA GLY A 222 4.74 9.01 -1.17
C GLY A 222 5.42 8.63 -2.49
N ARG A 223 4.72 8.81 -3.62
CA ARG A 223 5.27 8.54 -4.96
C ARG A 223 6.36 9.51 -5.36
N ALA A 224 6.17 10.82 -5.12
CA ALA A 224 7.18 11.85 -5.43
C ALA A 224 8.48 11.60 -4.68
N ARG A 225 8.39 11.32 -3.37
CA ARG A 225 9.53 10.97 -2.53
C ARG A 225 10.25 9.73 -3.05
N GLN A 226 9.52 8.66 -3.31
CA GLN A 226 10.08 7.42 -3.87
C GLN A 226 10.79 7.67 -5.21
N THR A 227 10.18 8.42 -6.10
CA THR A 227 10.76 8.74 -7.42
C THR A 227 12.02 9.59 -7.28
N ALA A 228 12.02 10.58 -6.40
CA ALA A 228 13.20 11.42 -6.15
C ALA A 228 14.38 10.61 -5.58
N PHE A 229 14.14 9.60 -4.75
CA PHE A 229 15.17 8.65 -4.31
C PHE A 229 15.70 7.76 -5.45
N LEU A 230 14.84 7.34 -6.37
CA LEU A 230 15.22 6.45 -7.48
C LEU A 230 15.99 7.17 -8.59
N VAL A 231 15.84 8.50 -8.69
CA VAL A 231 16.50 9.35 -9.69
C VAL A 231 17.31 10.42 -8.96
N PRO A 232 18.56 10.12 -8.55
CA PRO A 232 19.40 11.05 -7.80
C PRO A 232 19.58 12.38 -8.54
N GLY A 233 19.49 13.49 -7.78
CA GLY A 233 19.59 14.84 -8.33
C GLY A 233 18.29 15.39 -8.95
N LEU A 234 17.26 14.58 -9.10
CA LEU A 234 15.94 15.05 -9.52
C LEU A 234 15.23 15.78 -8.38
N THR A 235 14.76 16.99 -8.64
CA THR A 235 13.90 17.75 -7.74
C THR A 235 12.44 17.61 -8.17
N ILE A 236 11.58 17.12 -7.28
CA ILE A 236 10.13 17.07 -7.50
C ILE A 236 9.48 18.03 -6.52
N VAL A 237 8.76 19.02 -7.03
CA VAL A 237 7.99 19.99 -6.24
C VAL A 237 6.52 19.67 -6.38
N VAL A 238 5.83 19.48 -5.27
CA VAL A 238 4.38 19.28 -5.24
C VAL A 238 3.74 20.48 -4.57
N ARG A 239 2.83 21.15 -5.28
CA ARG A 239 2.01 22.26 -4.77
C ARG A 239 0.55 21.86 -4.74
N ASP A 240 -0.07 22.01 -3.60
CA ASP A 240 -1.52 21.86 -3.45
C ASP A 240 -2.17 23.23 -3.25
N GLU A 241 -2.79 23.74 -4.29
CA GLU A 241 -3.48 25.03 -4.30
C GLU A 241 -4.99 24.88 -3.98
N ARG A 242 -5.47 23.66 -3.75
CA ARG A 242 -6.91 23.39 -3.55
C ARG A 242 -7.49 23.94 -2.25
N GLY A 243 -6.69 24.57 -1.44
CA GLY A 243 -7.03 25.21 -0.17
C GLY A 243 -8.28 24.67 0.54
N LEU A 244 -8.14 23.97 1.64
CA LEU A 244 -9.27 23.63 2.49
C LEU A 244 -9.48 24.78 3.47
N ASP A 245 -10.65 25.46 3.41
CA ASP A 245 -11.12 26.44 4.37
C ASP A 245 -10.25 27.71 4.55
N GLY A 246 -9.61 28.20 3.48
CA GLY A 246 -8.87 29.47 3.51
C GLY A 246 -7.45 29.39 4.04
N GLU A 247 -6.90 28.20 4.21
CA GLU A 247 -5.47 27.99 4.45
C GLU A 247 -4.67 28.20 3.15
N ALA A 248 -3.45 28.77 3.29
CA ALA A 248 -2.53 28.93 2.18
C ALA A 248 -2.16 27.56 1.60
N GLY A 249 -2.04 27.48 0.27
CA GLY A 249 -1.61 26.26 -0.40
C GLY A 249 -0.31 25.69 0.17
N THR A 250 -0.16 24.36 0.15
CA THR A 250 1.04 23.68 0.65
C THR A 250 2.02 23.43 -0.48
N GLU A 251 3.31 23.58 -0.22
CA GLU A 251 4.39 23.20 -1.13
C GLU A 251 5.35 22.26 -0.41
N GLU A 252 5.67 21.12 -1.03
CA GLU A 252 6.66 20.19 -0.54
C GLU A 252 7.67 19.86 -1.65
N VAL A 253 8.95 19.83 -1.29
CA VAL A 253 10.07 19.61 -2.21
C VAL A 253 10.76 18.30 -1.85
N PHE A 254 10.88 17.41 -2.83
CA PHE A 254 11.57 16.14 -2.72
C PHE A 254 12.84 16.19 -3.57
N HIS A 255 14.00 16.08 -2.92
CA HIS A 255 15.30 16.06 -3.57
C HIS A 255 16.29 15.26 -2.73
N TYR A 256 16.95 14.27 -3.34
CA TYR A 256 17.83 13.34 -2.66
C TYR A 256 19.04 13.02 -3.53
N ASP A 257 20.22 13.47 -3.10
CA ASP A 257 21.48 13.23 -3.83
C ASP A 257 22.04 11.83 -3.57
N GLY A 258 21.79 11.26 -2.39
CA GLY A 258 22.24 9.93 -1.99
C GLY A 258 21.53 8.77 -2.70
N GLY A 259 20.45 9.06 -3.39
CA GLY A 259 19.70 8.08 -4.19
C GLY A 259 19.18 6.90 -3.37
N ILE A 260 19.30 5.68 -3.91
CA ILE A 260 18.79 4.49 -3.24
C ILE A 260 19.51 4.16 -1.92
N SER A 261 20.72 4.68 -1.68
CA SER A 261 21.37 4.53 -0.37
C SER A 261 20.66 5.34 0.69
N GLU A 262 20.34 6.58 0.39
CA GLU A 262 19.55 7.45 1.26
C GLU A 262 18.11 6.92 1.42
N PHE A 263 17.54 6.33 0.36
CA PHE A 263 16.27 5.66 0.44
C PHE A 263 16.30 4.45 1.40
N CYS A 264 17.36 3.67 1.36
CA CYS A 264 17.56 2.56 2.29
C CYS A 264 17.65 3.04 3.74
N GLU A 265 18.34 4.15 4.00
CA GLU A 265 18.40 4.79 5.32
C GLU A 265 17.03 5.32 5.76
N TYR A 266 16.30 5.97 4.86
CA TYR A 266 14.94 6.46 5.13
C TYR A 266 13.98 5.34 5.52
N LEU A 267 14.07 4.18 4.87
CA LEU A 267 13.24 3.01 5.17
C LEU A 267 13.64 2.30 6.46
N ALA A 268 14.92 2.40 6.83
CA ALA A 268 15.48 1.69 7.96
C ALA A 268 15.29 2.50 9.25
N GLN A 269 14.35 2.11 10.07
CA GLN A 269 13.96 2.82 11.28
C GLN A 269 14.71 2.38 12.54
N ASP A 270 15.43 1.27 12.46
CA ASP A 270 16.13 0.67 13.58
C ASP A 270 17.62 1.04 13.60
N LYS A 271 18.27 0.76 14.74
CA LYS A 271 19.70 1.01 14.89
C LYS A 271 20.51 0.15 13.92
N ALA A 272 21.44 0.76 13.18
CA ALA A 272 22.27 0.09 12.22
C ALA A 272 23.24 -0.92 12.88
N VAL A 273 23.36 -2.11 12.28
CA VAL A 273 24.40 -3.10 12.55
C VAL A 273 25.59 -2.88 11.62
N CYS A 274 25.31 -2.42 10.40
CA CYS A 274 26.33 -1.97 9.44
C CYS A 274 25.82 -0.72 8.71
N ASP A 275 26.75 0.02 8.11
CA ASP A 275 26.41 1.12 7.20
C ASP A 275 25.68 0.59 5.96
N VAL A 276 25.04 1.48 5.21
CA VAL A 276 24.40 1.11 3.95
C VAL A 276 25.44 0.64 2.95
N LEU A 277 25.28 -0.58 2.48
CA LEU A 277 26.09 -1.19 1.44
C LEU A 277 25.45 -0.93 0.08
N ARG A 278 26.28 -0.50 -0.89
CA ARG A 278 25.88 -0.37 -2.29
C ARG A 278 26.46 -1.52 -3.09
N LEU A 279 25.59 -2.33 -3.69
CA LEU A 279 25.96 -3.42 -4.58
C LEU A 279 25.57 -3.03 -5.99
N SER A 280 26.53 -2.81 -6.87
CA SER A 280 26.24 -2.37 -8.24
C SER A 280 27.00 -3.21 -9.27
N GLY A 281 26.40 -3.39 -10.42
CA GLY A 281 27.01 -4.13 -11.52
C GLY A 281 26.07 -4.25 -12.70
N GLN A 282 26.56 -4.90 -13.74
CA GLN A 282 25.78 -5.12 -14.96
C GLN A 282 26.06 -6.51 -15.54
N GLY A 283 25.14 -6.99 -16.37
CA GLY A 283 25.31 -8.22 -17.10
C GLY A 283 24.54 -8.20 -18.40
N THR A 284 24.99 -9.00 -19.36
CA THR A 284 24.36 -9.15 -20.65
C THR A 284 23.67 -10.49 -20.75
N PHE A 285 22.61 -10.54 -21.55
CA PHE A 285 21.91 -11.76 -21.92
C PHE A 285 21.39 -11.67 -23.35
N LYS A 286 21.17 -12.83 -23.96
CA LYS A 286 20.61 -12.95 -25.29
C LYS A 286 19.13 -13.28 -25.18
N GLU A 287 18.33 -12.63 -25.98
CA GLU A 287 16.89 -12.83 -26.06
C GLU A 287 16.49 -12.91 -27.52
N THR A 288 15.66 -13.91 -27.85
CA THR A 288 15.07 -14.00 -29.20
C THR A 288 13.78 -13.21 -29.21
N VAL A 289 13.77 -12.12 -29.99
CA VAL A 289 12.59 -11.25 -30.15
C VAL A 289 12.08 -11.34 -31.58
N PRO A 290 10.76 -11.34 -31.79
CA PRO A 290 10.20 -11.24 -33.12
C PRO A 290 10.40 -9.79 -33.64
N VAL A 291 11.18 -9.63 -34.70
CA VAL A 291 11.40 -8.34 -35.38
C VAL A 291 10.60 -8.33 -36.67
N LEU A 292 9.83 -7.26 -36.88
CA LEU A 292 9.07 -7.04 -38.11
C LEU A 292 10.04 -6.57 -39.23
N ASP A 293 10.13 -7.34 -40.31
CA ASP A 293 10.92 -6.95 -41.49
C ASP A 293 10.16 -5.91 -42.34
N ASP A 294 10.86 -5.33 -43.30
CA ASP A 294 10.29 -4.33 -44.24
C ASP A 294 9.11 -4.87 -45.09
N ARG A 295 8.91 -6.17 -45.10
CA ARG A 295 7.84 -6.87 -45.82
C ARG A 295 6.68 -7.26 -44.93
N GLY A 296 6.73 -6.92 -43.64
CA GLY A 296 5.68 -7.24 -42.68
C GLY A 296 5.74 -8.65 -42.11
N HIS A 297 6.86 -9.40 -42.30
CA HIS A 297 7.04 -10.70 -41.68
C HIS A 297 7.76 -10.60 -40.34
N MET A 298 7.34 -11.41 -39.39
CA MET A 298 7.98 -11.51 -38.07
C MET A 298 9.12 -12.53 -38.14
N THR A 299 10.35 -12.06 -38.01
CA THR A 299 11.56 -12.92 -38.00
C THR A 299 12.11 -13.01 -36.58
N PRO A 300 12.29 -14.23 -36.02
CA PRO A 300 12.96 -14.38 -34.73
C PRO A 300 14.42 -13.93 -34.85
N THR A 301 14.77 -12.87 -34.13
CA THR A 301 16.12 -12.27 -34.16
C THR A 301 16.72 -12.33 -32.77
N GLU A 302 17.95 -12.82 -32.65
CA GLU A 302 18.68 -12.83 -31.38
C GLU A 302 19.25 -11.42 -31.12
N VAL A 303 18.78 -10.80 -30.03
CA VAL A 303 19.23 -9.48 -29.58
C VAL A 303 20.00 -9.63 -28.28
N THR A 304 21.15 -8.98 -28.17
CA THR A 304 21.88 -8.89 -26.90
C THR A 304 21.34 -7.70 -26.11
N ARG A 305 20.90 -7.96 -24.88
CA ARG A 305 20.39 -6.97 -23.95
C ARG A 305 21.31 -6.80 -22.77
N GLU A 306 21.36 -5.61 -22.22
CA GLU A 306 22.08 -5.28 -21.01
C GLU A 306 21.08 -5.08 -19.85
N LEU A 307 21.46 -5.58 -18.67
CA LEU A 307 20.73 -5.39 -17.44
C LEU A 307 21.69 -4.79 -16.39
N GLY A 308 21.39 -3.59 -15.94
CA GLY A 308 22.05 -2.94 -14.82
C GLY A 308 21.40 -3.35 -13.49
N VAL A 309 22.20 -3.58 -12.48
CA VAL A 309 21.78 -3.91 -11.10
C VAL A 309 22.32 -2.84 -10.17
N ASP A 310 21.47 -2.32 -9.32
CA ASP A 310 21.84 -1.33 -8.32
C ASP A 310 21.00 -1.56 -7.06
N ILE A 311 21.69 -1.94 -5.98
CA ILE A 311 21.06 -2.36 -4.73
C ILE A 311 21.70 -1.61 -3.58
N ALA A 312 20.87 -1.04 -2.71
CA ALA A 312 21.30 -0.54 -1.41
C ALA A 312 20.70 -1.41 -0.33
N LEU A 313 21.49 -1.82 0.64
CA LEU A 313 21.01 -2.64 1.75
C LEU A 313 21.78 -2.37 3.03
N ARG A 314 21.14 -2.58 4.17
CA ARG A 314 21.80 -2.59 5.48
C ARG A 314 21.09 -3.57 6.42
N TRP A 315 21.84 -4.10 7.38
CA TRP A 315 21.24 -4.81 8.52
C TRP A 315 21.09 -3.88 9.70
N GLY A 316 19.95 -3.93 10.34
CA GLY A 316 19.63 -3.26 11.58
C GLY A 316 19.47 -4.23 12.75
N THR A 317 19.19 -3.70 13.93
CA THR A 317 18.98 -4.50 15.16
C THR A 317 17.60 -5.13 15.24
N GLY A 318 16.67 -4.71 14.41
CA GLY A 318 15.30 -5.22 14.32
C GLY A 318 15.22 -6.66 13.83
N TYR A 319 13.99 -7.18 13.78
CA TYR A 319 13.70 -8.56 13.36
C TYR A 319 13.04 -8.60 11.97
N ASP A 320 12.34 -7.54 11.61
CA ASP A 320 11.59 -7.46 10.36
C ASP A 320 12.51 -7.17 9.18
N SER A 321 12.17 -7.72 8.01
CA SER A 321 12.88 -7.42 6.78
C SER A 321 12.02 -6.55 5.88
N THR A 322 12.60 -5.48 5.37
CA THR A 322 11.95 -4.57 4.42
C THR A 322 12.69 -4.61 3.09
N VAL A 323 12.06 -5.11 2.05
CA VAL A 323 12.62 -5.14 0.70
C VAL A 323 11.69 -4.37 -0.23
N LYS A 324 12.17 -3.24 -0.75
CA LYS A 324 11.50 -2.51 -1.83
C LYS A 324 12.20 -2.82 -3.14
N SER A 325 11.45 -3.20 -4.16
CA SER A 325 12.02 -3.59 -5.44
C SER A 325 11.45 -2.80 -6.61
N PHE A 326 12.32 -2.51 -7.57
CA PHE A 326 11.99 -1.67 -8.72
C PHE A 326 12.62 -2.19 -10.00
N VAL A 327 11.93 -1.98 -11.10
CA VAL A 327 12.43 -2.16 -12.45
C VAL A 327 12.35 -0.81 -13.14
N ASN A 328 13.51 -0.25 -13.50
CA ASN A 328 13.64 1.16 -13.87
C ASN A 328 13.17 2.04 -12.69
N ILE A 329 11.97 2.63 -12.77
CA ILE A 329 11.32 3.38 -11.68
C ILE A 329 10.00 2.72 -11.22
N ILE A 330 9.60 1.63 -11.87
CA ILE A 330 8.34 0.95 -11.60
C ILE A 330 8.51 0.08 -10.36
N ALA A 331 7.69 0.32 -9.35
CA ALA A 331 7.65 -0.53 -8.18
C ALA A 331 7.11 -1.92 -8.50
N THR A 332 7.76 -2.95 -7.99
CA THR A 332 7.33 -4.34 -8.11
C THR A 332 6.98 -4.92 -6.73
N PRO A 333 5.84 -4.53 -6.15
CA PRO A 333 5.51 -4.88 -4.76
C PRO A 333 5.37 -6.39 -4.53
N LYS A 334 5.07 -7.16 -5.57
CA LYS A 334 5.03 -8.63 -5.52
C LYS A 334 6.34 -9.28 -5.94
N GLY A 335 7.41 -8.50 -6.13
CA GLY A 335 8.75 -8.97 -6.45
C GLY A 335 8.94 -9.38 -7.91
N GLY A 336 9.51 -10.55 -8.12
CA GLY A 336 9.83 -11.10 -9.43
C GLY A 336 11.22 -11.73 -9.47
N THR A 337 11.70 -12.02 -10.68
CA THR A 337 12.96 -12.75 -10.89
C THR A 337 14.18 -12.06 -10.28
N HIS A 338 14.22 -10.73 -10.25
CA HIS A 338 15.31 -9.95 -9.65
C HIS A 338 15.35 -10.08 -8.12
N VAL A 339 14.18 -10.06 -7.44
CA VAL A 339 14.08 -10.25 -5.99
C VAL A 339 14.44 -11.68 -5.62
N THR A 340 13.95 -12.67 -6.37
CA THR A 340 14.31 -14.08 -6.17
C THR A 340 15.83 -14.29 -6.31
N GLY A 341 16.46 -13.64 -7.29
CA GLY A 341 17.92 -13.66 -7.47
C GLY A 341 18.67 -13.03 -6.29
N PHE A 342 18.17 -11.90 -5.78
CA PHE A 342 18.70 -11.21 -4.62
C PHE A 342 18.64 -12.07 -3.36
N GLU A 343 17.46 -12.53 -2.97
CA GLU A 343 17.24 -13.33 -1.75
C GLU A 343 18.06 -14.62 -1.75
N ARG A 344 18.04 -15.35 -2.87
CA ARG A 344 18.82 -16.58 -3.03
C ARG A 344 20.31 -16.32 -2.89
N SER A 345 20.80 -15.25 -3.49
CA SER A 345 22.23 -14.93 -3.48
C SER A 345 22.72 -14.48 -2.12
N ILE A 346 21.93 -13.66 -1.39
CA ILE A 346 22.26 -13.28 0.00
C ILE A 346 22.42 -14.53 0.85
N THR A 347 21.41 -15.39 0.87
CA THR A 347 21.42 -16.62 1.68
C THR A 347 22.60 -17.51 1.35
N LYS A 348 22.88 -17.73 0.06
CA LYS A 348 24.00 -18.55 -0.39
C LYS A 348 25.35 -17.94 0.02
N THR A 349 25.56 -16.66 -0.26
CA THR A 349 26.85 -15.99 0.02
C THR A 349 27.14 -15.92 1.52
N VAL A 350 26.12 -15.62 2.33
CA VAL A 350 26.24 -15.61 3.79
C VAL A 350 26.64 -16.99 4.31
N ASN A 351 25.99 -18.08 3.86
CA ASN A 351 26.35 -19.44 4.24
C ASN A 351 27.80 -19.78 3.85
N GLU A 352 28.22 -19.45 2.62
CA GLU A 352 29.60 -19.67 2.16
C GLU A 352 30.62 -18.99 3.08
N VAL A 353 30.36 -17.74 3.45
CA VAL A 353 31.29 -16.97 4.33
C VAL A 353 31.23 -17.47 5.76
N LEU A 354 30.06 -17.80 6.30
CA LEU A 354 29.91 -18.36 7.65
C LEU A 354 30.67 -19.68 7.79
N ARG A 355 30.62 -20.56 6.79
CA ARG A 355 31.38 -21.82 6.77
C ARG A 355 32.90 -21.58 6.67
N SER A 356 33.33 -20.70 5.76
CA SER A 356 34.75 -20.40 5.57
C SER A 356 35.38 -19.67 6.77
N SER A 357 34.64 -18.82 7.44
CA SER A 357 35.09 -18.10 8.65
C SER A 357 34.95 -18.90 9.94
N LYS A 358 34.42 -20.12 9.89
CA LYS A 358 34.17 -21.01 11.04
C LYS A 358 33.21 -20.44 12.10
N LEU A 359 32.41 -19.43 11.75
CA LEU A 359 31.35 -18.89 12.62
C LEU A 359 30.17 -19.85 12.72
N LEU A 360 29.96 -20.66 11.69
CA LEU A 360 29.01 -21.78 11.68
C LEU A 360 29.79 -23.08 11.66
N ARG A 361 29.55 -23.96 12.64
CA ARG A 361 30.23 -25.25 12.76
C ARG A 361 29.69 -26.24 11.71
N VAL A 362 30.49 -27.25 11.35
CA VAL A 362 30.10 -28.28 10.36
C VAL A 362 28.83 -29.02 10.78
N ALA A 363 28.62 -29.23 12.08
CA ALA A 363 27.47 -29.91 12.64
C ALA A 363 26.21 -29.01 12.79
N GLU A 364 26.32 -27.70 12.58
CA GLU A 364 25.18 -26.79 12.66
C GLU A 364 24.50 -26.69 11.29
N ASP A 365 23.18 -26.58 11.26
CA ASP A 365 22.38 -26.41 10.06
C ASP A 365 22.72 -25.08 9.35
N ASP A 366 22.58 -25.05 8.04
CA ASP A 366 22.72 -23.82 7.26
C ASP A 366 21.67 -22.80 7.65
N VAL A 367 22.06 -21.53 7.52
CA VAL A 367 21.19 -20.38 7.65
C VAL A 367 20.16 -20.39 6.54
N VAL A 368 18.88 -20.27 6.86
CA VAL A 368 17.81 -20.15 5.87
C VAL A 368 17.62 -18.68 5.44
N LYS A 369 16.80 -18.46 4.42
CA LYS A 369 16.52 -17.13 3.89
C LYS A 369 16.11 -16.15 5.00
N ASP A 370 15.16 -16.54 5.83
CA ASP A 370 14.60 -15.68 6.86
C ASP A 370 15.63 -15.27 7.92
N ASP A 371 16.58 -16.15 8.26
CA ASP A 371 17.65 -15.81 9.18
C ASP A 371 18.61 -14.78 8.55
N ALA A 372 18.97 -14.97 7.27
CA ALA A 372 19.86 -14.06 6.55
C ALA A 372 19.23 -12.70 6.28
N MET A 373 17.90 -12.66 6.18
CA MET A 373 17.12 -11.45 5.90
C MET A 373 16.64 -10.75 7.17
N GLU A 374 16.85 -11.32 8.37
CA GLU A 374 16.40 -10.73 9.62
C GLU A 374 17.03 -9.36 9.88
N GLY A 375 16.16 -8.34 10.04
CA GLY A 375 16.58 -6.95 10.20
C GLY A 375 17.18 -6.34 8.94
N LEU A 376 17.02 -6.95 7.78
CA LEU A 376 17.52 -6.42 6.53
C LEU A 376 16.54 -5.38 5.96
N THR A 377 17.06 -4.19 5.70
CA THR A 377 16.39 -3.21 4.84
C THR A 377 17.12 -3.15 3.51
N ALA A 378 16.42 -3.30 2.40
CA ALA A 378 17.01 -3.28 1.07
C ALA A 378 16.12 -2.56 0.04
N VAL A 379 16.78 -1.83 -0.85
CA VAL A 379 16.19 -1.27 -2.06
C VAL A 379 16.87 -1.96 -3.24
N VAL A 380 16.12 -2.77 -3.99
CA VAL A 380 16.60 -3.58 -5.11
C VAL A 380 16.14 -2.95 -6.40
N THR A 381 17.03 -2.40 -7.20
CA THR A 381 16.70 -1.82 -8.50
C THR A 381 17.41 -2.55 -9.63
N VAL A 382 16.70 -2.77 -10.71
CA VAL A 382 17.26 -3.22 -11.98
C VAL A 382 16.87 -2.28 -13.10
N ARG A 383 17.79 -2.05 -14.04
CA ARG A 383 17.57 -1.22 -15.22
C ARG A 383 17.64 -2.10 -16.47
N LEU A 384 16.60 -2.05 -17.27
CA LEU A 384 16.42 -2.90 -18.44
C LEU A 384 15.60 -2.15 -19.51
N ALA A 385 16.04 -2.19 -20.75
CA ALA A 385 15.38 -1.46 -21.85
C ALA A 385 13.94 -1.94 -22.10
N GLU A 386 13.73 -3.24 -22.14
CA GLU A 386 12.42 -3.85 -22.40
C GLU A 386 12.11 -4.94 -21.36
N PRO A 387 11.68 -4.59 -20.15
CA PRO A 387 11.32 -5.54 -19.12
C PRO A 387 10.03 -6.28 -19.48
N GLN A 388 10.01 -7.59 -19.24
CA GLN A 388 8.79 -8.39 -19.33
C GLN A 388 8.18 -8.53 -17.93
N PHE A 389 6.91 -8.17 -17.78
CA PHE A 389 6.17 -8.28 -16.54
C PHE A 389 5.10 -9.36 -16.61
N GLU A 390 4.79 -9.96 -15.47
CA GLU A 390 3.63 -10.85 -15.34
C GLU A 390 2.37 -9.98 -15.15
N GLY A 391 1.70 -9.67 -16.25
CA GLY A 391 0.44 -8.93 -16.25
C GLY A 391 0.57 -7.42 -16.44
N GLN A 392 -0.59 -6.80 -16.67
CA GLN A 392 -0.73 -5.37 -17.01
C GLN A 392 -0.33 -4.42 -15.87
N THR A 393 -0.50 -4.84 -14.63
CA THR A 393 -0.20 -4.02 -13.43
C THR A 393 1.28 -3.85 -13.15
N LYS A 394 2.16 -4.58 -13.87
CA LYS A 394 3.63 -4.52 -13.76
C LYS A 394 4.19 -4.81 -12.35
N GLU A 395 3.44 -5.55 -11.53
CA GLU A 395 3.80 -5.81 -10.13
C GLU A 395 4.89 -6.86 -9.95
N VAL A 396 5.12 -7.71 -10.97
CA VAL A 396 6.08 -8.81 -10.95
C VAL A 396 6.95 -8.80 -12.19
N LEU A 397 8.28 -8.78 -12.03
CA LEU A 397 9.21 -8.93 -13.16
C LEU A 397 9.34 -10.40 -13.57
N GLY A 398 8.99 -10.69 -14.84
CA GLY A 398 9.08 -12.00 -15.44
C GLY A 398 10.42 -12.31 -16.16
N THR A 399 11.23 -11.30 -16.51
CA THR A 399 12.48 -11.47 -17.27
C THR A 399 13.43 -12.43 -16.55
N SER A 400 13.55 -13.66 -17.03
CA SER A 400 14.27 -14.76 -16.36
C SER A 400 15.77 -14.49 -16.15
N ALA A 401 16.41 -13.78 -17.08
CA ALA A 401 17.83 -13.42 -17.00
C ALA A 401 18.18 -12.57 -15.78
N ALA A 402 17.22 -11.78 -15.28
CA ALA A 402 17.43 -10.92 -14.11
C ALA A 402 17.79 -11.72 -12.85
N ASN A 403 17.21 -12.91 -12.66
CA ASN A 403 17.54 -13.78 -11.53
C ASN A 403 19.06 -14.08 -11.47
N ARG A 404 19.62 -14.52 -12.57
CA ARG A 404 21.04 -14.91 -12.65
C ARG A 404 21.96 -13.69 -12.53
N ILE A 405 21.65 -12.59 -13.22
CA ILE A 405 22.51 -11.41 -13.25
C ILE A 405 22.54 -10.74 -11.87
N VAL A 406 21.38 -10.54 -11.24
CA VAL A 406 21.29 -10.02 -9.88
C VAL A 406 22.02 -10.92 -8.89
N ALA A 407 21.80 -12.25 -8.98
CA ALA A 407 22.48 -13.18 -8.09
C ALA A 407 24.00 -13.09 -8.20
N ASN A 408 24.55 -12.94 -9.40
CA ASN A 408 26.00 -12.81 -9.61
C ASN A 408 26.56 -11.52 -9.03
N VAL A 409 25.87 -10.38 -9.25
CA VAL A 409 26.28 -9.07 -8.71
C VAL A 409 26.27 -9.11 -7.18
N VAL A 410 25.16 -9.60 -6.61
CA VAL A 410 25.02 -9.70 -5.14
C VAL A 410 26.08 -10.63 -4.57
N ALA A 411 26.30 -11.81 -5.15
CA ALA A 411 27.32 -12.75 -4.67
C ALA A 411 28.71 -12.12 -4.65
N LYS A 412 29.08 -11.43 -5.71
CA LYS A 412 30.42 -10.81 -5.85
C LYS A 412 30.61 -9.68 -4.83
N GLU A 413 29.70 -8.71 -4.83
CA GLU A 413 29.86 -7.49 -4.05
C GLU A 413 29.67 -7.77 -2.55
N LEU A 414 28.67 -8.57 -2.17
CA LEU A 414 28.43 -8.96 -0.78
C LEU A 414 29.60 -9.80 -0.23
N LYS A 415 30.13 -10.74 -1.02
CA LYS A 415 31.31 -11.52 -0.59
C LYS A 415 32.50 -10.62 -0.36
N THR A 416 32.72 -9.62 -1.22
CA THR A 416 33.79 -8.63 -1.07
C THR A 416 33.68 -7.86 0.25
N PHE A 417 32.45 -7.46 0.63
CA PHE A 417 32.20 -6.83 1.92
C PHE A 417 32.42 -7.79 3.10
N LEU A 418 31.79 -8.96 3.06
CA LEU A 418 31.83 -9.93 4.17
C LEU A 418 33.24 -10.51 4.44
N THR A 419 34.13 -10.48 3.44
CA THR A 419 35.53 -10.95 3.55
C THR A 419 36.52 -9.81 3.61
N SER A 420 36.06 -8.57 3.80
CA SER A 420 36.94 -7.38 3.82
C SER A 420 37.98 -7.46 4.94
N THR A 421 39.17 -7.03 4.61
CA THR A 421 40.31 -6.93 5.56
C THR A 421 40.44 -5.53 6.18
N LYS A 422 39.75 -4.52 5.64
CA LYS A 422 39.74 -3.16 6.18
C LYS A 422 39.07 -3.16 7.55
N ARG A 423 39.67 -2.51 8.53
CA ARG A 423 39.29 -2.57 9.96
C ARG A 423 37.78 -2.35 10.18
N ASP A 424 37.23 -1.26 9.67
CA ASP A 424 35.83 -0.89 9.91
C ASP A 424 34.86 -1.81 9.17
N ALA A 425 35.11 -2.09 7.89
CA ALA A 425 34.30 -3.02 7.11
C ALA A 425 34.34 -4.44 7.68
N LYS A 426 35.50 -4.89 8.19
CA LYS A 426 35.64 -6.19 8.85
C LYS A 426 34.84 -6.28 10.15
N GLN A 427 34.79 -5.19 10.93
CA GLN A 427 33.98 -5.15 12.15
C GLN A 427 32.51 -5.21 11.84
N GLN A 428 32.03 -4.43 10.86
CA GLN A 428 30.66 -4.43 10.41
C GLN A 428 30.24 -5.78 9.80
N ALA A 429 31.08 -6.36 8.92
CA ALA A 429 30.84 -7.68 8.35
C ALA A 429 30.70 -8.76 9.42
N ARG A 430 31.57 -8.72 10.45
CA ARG A 430 31.46 -9.64 11.58
C ARG A 430 30.18 -9.46 12.36
N ALA A 431 29.77 -8.21 12.65
CA ALA A 431 28.52 -7.93 13.35
C ALA A 431 27.29 -8.44 12.59
N VAL A 432 27.26 -8.29 11.25
CA VAL A 432 26.21 -8.84 10.39
C VAL A 432 26.19 -10.37 10.47
N LEU A 433 27.34 -11.03 10.34
CA LEU A 433 27.42 -12.48 10.39
C LEU A 433 27.00 -13.05 11.76
N GLU A 434 27.42 -12.38 12.86
CA GLU A 434 27.03 -12.74 14.22
C GLU A 434 25.52 -12.59 14.44
N LYS A 435 24.90 -11.51 13.90
CA LYS A 435 23.46 -11.32 13.93
C LYS A 435 22.71 -12.46 13.21
N VAL A 436 23.13 -12.78 11.99
CA VAL A 436 22.51 -13.85 11.20
C VAL A 436 22.62 -15.21 11.90
N VAL A 437 23.78 -15.53 12.49
CA VAL A 437 23.96 -16.76 13.29
C VAL A 437 23.04 -16.75 14.51
N ALA A 438 22.90 -15.60 15.18
CA ALA A 438 22.00 -15.47 16.33
C ALA A 438 20.54 -15.71 15.93
N ALA A 439 20.10 -15.16 14.77
CA ALA A 439 18.78 -15.40 14.20
C ALA A 439 18.53 -16.89 13.94
N ALA A 440 19.47 -17.57 13.27
CA ALA A 440 19.39 -19.00 12.98
C ALA A 440 19.31 -19.84 14.28
N ARG A 441 20.12 -19.54 15.28
CA ARG A 441 20.08 -20.23 16.58
C ARG A 441 18.76 -19.99 17.31
N THR A 442 18.23 -18.78 17.27
CA THR A 442 16.91 -18.46 17.86
C THR A 442 15.80 -19.25 17.18
N ARG A 443 15.79 -19.33 15.85
CA ARG A 443 14.83 -20.13 15.09
C ARG A 443 14.92 -21.61 15.44
N ILE A 444 16.14 -22.17 15.47
CA ILE A 444 16.37 -23.58 15.79
C ILE A 444 15.90 -23.89 17.23
N ALA A 445 16.25 -23.01 18.19
CA ALA A 445 15.82 -23.17 19.59
C ALA A 445 14.28 -23.10 19.71
N ALA A 446 13.63 -22.16 19.01
CA ALA A 446 12.18 -22.06 18.98
C ALA A 446 11.52 -23.32 18.37
N ARG A 447 12.10 -23.87 17.30
CA ARG A 447 11.64 -25.13 16.67
C ARG A 447 11.79 -26.31 17.65
N GLN A 448 12.95 -26.45 18.29
CA GLN A 448 13.19 -27.50 19.28
C GLN A 448 12.24 -27.38 20.46
N HIS A 449 12.00 -26.17 20.94
CA HIS A 449 11.04 -25.94 22.03
C HIS A 449 9.60 -26.31 21.59
N LYS A 450 9.20 -25.95 20.38
CA LYS A 450 7.90 -26.32 19.80
C LYS A 450 7.78 -27.84 19.62
N GLU A 451 8.83 -28.51 19.18
CA GLU A 451 8.87 -29.98 19.04
C GLU A 451 8.84 -30.69 20.42
N ALA A 452 9.58 -30.15 21.39
CA ALA A 452 9.54 -30.67 22.76
C ALA A 452 8.15 -30.48 23.41
N GLN A 453 7.52 -29.34 23.13
CA GLN A 453 6.17 -29.05 23.59
C GLN A 453 5.13 -29.93 22.88
N ARG A 454 5.28 -30.16 21.56
CA ARG A 454 4.45 -31.12 20.82
C ARG A 454 4.63 -32.56 21.33
N ARG A 455 5.84 -32.99 21.70
CA ARG A 455 6.08 -34.30 22.31
C ARG A 455 5.45 -34.41 23.69
N LYS A 456 5.52 -33.35 24.53
CA LYS A 456 4.78 -33.25 25.78
C LYS A 456 3.28 -33.31 25.57
N THR A 457 2.76 -32.56 24.59
CA THR A 457 1.31 -32.52 24.30
C THR A 457 0.81 -33.79 23.63
N ALA A 458 1.64 -34.51 22.89
CA ALA A 458 1.30 -35.84 22.35
C ALA A 458 1.29 -36.95 23.44
N LEU A 459 2.01 -36.73 24.56
CA LEU A 459 2.02 -37.64 25.72
C LEU A 459 0.98 -37.24 26.78
N GLU A 460 0.58 -35.97 26.83
CA GLU A 460 -0.49 -35.42 27.64
C GLU A 460 -1.61 -34.98 26.71
N SER A 461 -2.67 -35.77 26.57
CA SER A 461 -3.85 -35.45 25.77
C SER A 461 -4.30 -33.98 25.97
N SER A 462 -4.23 -33.20 24.87
CA SER A 462 -4.94 -31.96 24.57
C SER A 462 -5.63 -31.22 25.72
N SER A 463 -4.93 -30.54 26.59
CA SER A 463 -5.58 -29.59 27.47
C SER A 463 -5.34 -28.16 26.95
N LEU A 464 -6.33 -27.63 26.25
CA LEU A 464 -6.48 -26.17 26.06
C LEU A 464 -6.41 -25.49 27.44
N PRO A 465 -5.97 -24.22 27.52
CA PRO A 465 -5.90 -23.53 28.80
C PRO A 465 -7.21 -23.70 29.59
N ALA A 466 -7.12 -24.09 30.83
CA ALA A 466 -8.29 -24.36 31.69
C ALA A 466 -9.26 -23.16 31.79
N LYS A 467 -8.77 -21.96 31.47
CA LYS A 467 -9.58 -20.73 31.46
C LYS A 467 -10.35 -20.50 30.16
N LEU A 468 -10.07 -21.24 29.09
CA LEU A 468 -10.81 -21.12 27.83
C LEU A 468 -12.21 -21.75 28.02
N ALA A 469 -13.24 -20.97 27.69
CA ALA A 469 -14.58 -21.49 27.47
C ALA A 469 -14.80 -21.62 25.94
N ASP A 470 -14.45 -22.78 25.39
CA ASP A 470 -14.47 -23.00 23.94
C ASP A 470 -15.90 -23.08 23.37
N CYS A 471 -16.02 -22.89 22.05
CA CYS A 471 -17.27 -23.13 21.32
C CYS A 471 -17.37 -24.60 20.87
N ARG A 472 -18.57 -24.98 20.45
CA ARG A 472 -18.86 -26.36 20.02
C ARG A 472 -18.63 -26.57 18.51
N SER A 473 -18.60 -25.49 17.74
CA SER A 473 -18.41 -25.53 16.28
C SER A 473 -16.96 -25.69 15.92
N ASP A 474 -16.65 -26.59 14.99
CA ASP A 474 -15.35 -26.75 14.36
C ASP A 474 -15.25 -25.93 13.04
N ASP A 475 -16.31 -25.25 12.63
CA ASP A 475 -16.31 -24.37 11.46
C ASP A 475 -15.60 -23.06 11.78
N VAL A 476 -14.39 -22.91 11.24
CA VAL A 476 -13.51 -21.77 11.49
C VAL A 476 -14.15 -20.45 11.02
N GLU A 477 -14.80 -20.44 9.87
CA GLU A 477 -15.38 -19.19 9.31
C GLU A 477 -16.50 -18.65 10.21
N ARG A 478 -17.23 -19.54 10.87
CA ARG A 478 -18.31 -19.20 11.77
C ARG A 478 -17.83 -18.91 13.19
N SER A 479 -16.70 -19.52 13.60
CA SER A 479 -16.22 -19.48 14.99
C SER A 479 -15.58 -18.14 15.35
N GLU A 480 -15.91 -17.63 16.54
CA GLU A 480 -15.48 -16.35 17.07
C GLU A 480 -14.81 -16.53 18.42
N LEU A 481 -13.63 -15.96 18.62
CA LEU A 481 -12.94 -15.92 19.90
C LEU A 481 -13.04 -14.52 20.50
N PHE A 482 -13.71 -14.40 21.64
CA PHE A 482 -13.70 -13.18 22.45
C PHE A 482 -12.57 -13.23 23.45
N ILE A 483 -11.64 -12.29 23.38
CA ILE A 483 -10.63 -12.06 24.42
C ILE A 483 -11.21 -11.03 25.39
N VAL A 484 -11.53 -11.49 26.59
CA VAL A 484 -12.32 -10.75 27.58
C VAL A 484 -11.42 -10.21 28.68
N GLU A 485 -11.56 -8.92 29.00
CA GLU A 485 -10.85 -8.30 30.11
C GLU A 485 -11.39 -8.74 31.47
N GLY A 486 -10.52 -9.37 32.26
CA GLY A 486 -10.80 -9.74 33.65
C GLY A 486 -11.71 -10.96 33.83
N ASP A 487 -11.65 -11.52 35.01
CA ASP A 487 -12.49 -12.67 35.43
C ASP A 487 -13.94 -12.21 35.75
N SER A 488 -14.17 -10.95 36.11
CA SER A 488 -15.49 -10.42 36.48
C SER A 488 -16.44 -10.37 35.27
N ALA A 489 -15.95 -9.91 34.13
CA ALA A 489 -16.74 -9.86 32.88
C ALA A 489 -16.95 -11.27 32.28
N LEU A 490 -16.05 -12.23 32.60
CA LEU A 490 -16.15 -13.60 32.08
C LEU A 490 -17.44 -14.30 32.49
N GLY A 491 -17.88 -14.09 33.74
CA GLY A 491 -19.12 -14.71 34.27
C GLY A 491 -20.33 -14.31 33.45
N THR A 492 -20.51 -13.01 33.26
CA THR A 492 -21.58 -12.43 32.47
C THR A 492 -21.47 -12.81 30.98
N ALA A 493 -20.27 -12.74 30.41
CA ALA A 493 -20.03 -13.12 29.01
C ALA A 493 -20.32 -14.62 28.74
N LYS A 494 -20.05 -15.54 29.72
CA LYS A 494 -20.39 -16.95 29.58
C LYS A 494 -21.89 -17.21 29.49
N LEU A 495 -22.68 -16.41 30.18
CA LEU A 495 -24.14 -16.48 30.11
C LEU A 495 -24.68 -15.81 28.83
N ALA A 496 -24.02 -14.75 28.39
CA ALA A 496 -24.42 -13.93 27.23
C ALA A 496 -24.10 -14.57 25.87
N ARG A 497 -23.03 -15.40 25.81
CA ARG A 497 -22.53 -15.95 24.52
C ARG A 497 -23.44 -17.00 23.90
N ASN A 498 -23.36 -17.12 22.59
CA ASN A 498 -23.82 -18.33 21.91
C ASN A 498 -22.69 -19.39 21.95
N SER A 499 -22.86 -20.41 22.81
CA SER A 499 -21.86 -21.48 23.01
C SER A 499 -21.66 -22.37 21.79
N GLU A 500 -22.45 -22.23 20.74
CA GLU A 500 -22.29 -22.98 19.50
C GLU A 500 -21.04 -22.52 18.74
N PHE A 501 -20.86 -21.21 18.57
CA PHE A 501 -19.78 -20.64 17.75
C PHE A 501 -18.95 -19.55 18.42
N GLN A 502 -19.26 -19.16 19.68
CA GLN A 502 -18.50 -18.13 20.41
C GLN A 502 -17.70 -18.75 21.54
N ALA A 503 -16.40 -18.62 21.47
CA ALA A 503 -15.44 -18.97 22.51
C ALA A 503 -15.03 -17.74 23.32
N LEU A 504 -14.68 -17.94 24.61
CA LEU A 504 -14.24 -16.86 25.50
C LEU A 504 -12.89 -17.23 26.13
N LEU A 505 -11.95 -16.31 26.05
CA LEU A 505 -10.66 -16.38 26.72
C LEU A 505 -10.48 -15.17 27.62
N PRO A 506 -10.53 -15.32 28.96
CA PRO A 506 -10.25 -14.22 29.87
C PRO A 506 -8.74 -13.96 29.92
N ILE A 507 -8.37 -12.66 29.97
CA ILE A 507 -7.01 -12.23 30.26
C ILE A 507 -6.98 -11.46 31.57
N ARG A 508 -5.93 -11.73 32.40
CA ARG A 508 -5.79 -11.10 33.70
C ARG A 508 -4.89 -9.88 33.63
N GLY A 509 -5.52 -8.72 33.69
CA GLY A 509 -4.84 -7.43 33.68
C GLY A 509 -4.10 -7.12 32.37
N LYS A 510 -3.14 -6.21 32.44
CA LYS A 510 -2.35 -5.77 31.30
C LYS A 510 -1.37 -6.84 30.87
N ILE A 511 -1.48 -7.30 29.63
CA ILE A 511 -0.54 -8.28 29.06
C ILE A 511 0.83 -7.64 28.84
N LEU A 512 1.84 -8.47 28.60
CA LEU A 512 3.19 -8.01 28.32
C LEU A 512 3.23 -7.10 27.07
N ASN A 513 3.91 -5.95 27.20
CA ASN A 513 4.20 -5.12 26.02
C ASN A 513 5.29 -5.80 25.19
N VAL A 514 4.84 -6.49 24.13
CA VAL A 514 5.72 -7.29 23.27
C VAL A 514 6.60 -6.44 22.36
N GLN A 515 6.37 -5.13 22.24
CA GLN A 515 7.27 -4.22 21.52
C GLN A 515 8.60 -4.05 22.26
N LYS A 516 8.58 -4.19 23.59
CA LYS A 516 9.76 -4.06 24.45
C LYS A 516 10.38 -5.41 24.85
N ALA A 517 9.63 -6.49 24.71
CA ALA A 517 10.00 -7.82 25.21
C ALA A 517 10.69 -8.64 24.12
N SER A 518 11.57 -9.56 24.55
CA SER A 518 12.12 -10.58 23.67
C SER A 518 11.05 -11.63 23.31
N VAL A 519 11.25 -12.36 22.20
CA VAL A 519 10.40 -13.47 21.80
C VAL A 519 10.31 -14.53 22.91
N SER A 520 11.44 -14.80 23.59
CA SER A 520 11.50 -15.74 24.71
C SER A 520 10.63 -15.29 25.88
N ASP A 521 10.64 -14.00 26.21
CA ASP A 521 9.84 -13.47 27.32
C ASP A 521 8.36 -13.45 26.96
N MET A 522 8.03 -13.14 25.71
CA MET A 522 6.66 -13.21 25.19
C MET A 522 6.09 -14.63 25.30
N LEU A 523 6.86 -15.65 24.87
CA LEU A 523 6.42 -17.06 24.95
C LEU A 523 6.31 -17.59 26.38
N LYS A 524 7.11 -17.05 27.33
CA LYS A 524 7.02 -17.38 28.75
C LYS A 524 5.86 -16.70 29.47
N ASN A 525 5.35 -15.61 28.91
CA ASN A 525 4.22 -14.90 29.49
C ASN A 525 2.95 -15.74 29.38
N ALA A 526 2.31 -16.03 30.52
CA ALA A 526 1.16 -16.90 30.55
C ALA A 526 -0.03 -16.45 29.73
N GLU A 527 -0.28 -15.13 29.68
CA GLU A 527 -1.39 -14.56 28.90
C GLU A 527 -1.11 -14.58 27.39
N CYS A 528 0.07 -14.13 26.98
CA CYS A 528 0.49 -14.18 25.57
C CYS A 528 0.55 -15.63 25.06
N GLY A 529 1.11 -16.54 25.86
CA GLY A 529 1.18 -17.96 25.56
C GLY A 529 -0.22 -18.60 25.41
N ALA A 530 -1.15 -18.25 26.31
CA ALA A 530 -2.54 -18.73 26.23
C ALA A 530 -3.25 -18.24 24.95
N ILE A 531 -3.09 -16.98 24.57
CA ILE A 531 -3.68 -16.44 23.34
C ILE A 531 -3.14 -17.19 22.11
N ILE A 532 -1.81 -17.36 22.01
CA ILE A 532 -1.18 -18.07 20.88
C ILE A 532 -1.65 -19.52 20.81
N GLN A 533 -1.71 -20.19 21.96
CA GLN A 533 -2.17 -21.59 22.06
C GLN A 533 -3.63 -21.75 21.65
N VAL A 534 -4.50 -20.86 22.09
CA VAL A 534 -5.94 -20.89 21.78
C VAL A 534 -6.21 -20.62 20.29
N ILE A 535 -5.49 -19.69 19.69
CA ILE A 535 -5.60 -19.43 18.25
C ILE A 535 -5.09 -20.62 17.44
N GLY A 536 -4.06 -21.32 17.91
CA GLY A 536 -3.58 -22.56 17.30
C GLY A 536 -2.73 -22.40 16.04
N ALA A 537 -2.56 -21.18 15.54
CA ALA A 537 -1.88 -20.86 14.28
C ALA A 537 -0.36 -20.61 14.42
N GLY A 538 0.20 -20.71 15.62
CA GLY A 538 1.59 -20.35 15.90
C GLY A 538 1.80 -18.86 16.14
N SER A 539 3.03 -18.35 15.96
CA SER A 539 3.35 -16.94 16.16
C SER A 539 4.57 -16.50 15.34
N GLY A 540 4.62 -15.23 14.96
CA GLY A 540 5.72 -14.64 14.18
C GLY A 540 5.91 -15.38 12.86
N ARG A 541 7.13 -15.78 12.56
CA ARG A 541 7.48 -16.46 11.31
C ARG A 541 6.86 -17.85 11.13
N THR A 542 6.41 -18.46 12.21
CA THR A 542 5.76 -19.77 12.16
C THR A 542 4.25 -19.68 12.18
N PHE A 543 3.72 -18.47 12.04
CA PHE A 543 2.29 -18.25 12.00
C PHE A 543 1.72 -18.76 10.67
N ASP A 544 0.72 -19.62 10.78
CA ASP A 544 -0.01 -20.20 9.64
C ASP A 544 -1.49 -19.86 9.79
N ILE A 545 -1.98 -18.98 8.94
CA ILE A 545 -3.36 -18.48 8.99
C ILE A 545 -4.39 -19.59 8.77
N ASP A 546 -4.05 -20.59 7.96
CA ASP A 546 -4.94 -21.71 7.64
C ASP A 546 -5.09 -22.67 8.85
N ALA A 547 -4.14 -22.65 9.79
CA ALA A 547 -4.21 -23.41 11.05
C ALA A 547 -4.99 -22.68 12.15
N ALA A 548 -5.48 -21.45 11.91
CA ALA A 548 -6.23 -20.69 12.92
C ALA A 548 -7.57 -21.34 13.23
N ARG A 549 -7.86 -21.51 14.53
CA ARG A 549 -9.10 -22.17 15.01
C ARG A 549 -10.34 -21.28 14.93
N TYR A 550 -10.18 -19.97 14.77
CA TYR A 550 -11.28 -19.00 14.78
C TYR A 550 -11.17 -18.07 13.60
N GLY A 551 -12.30 -17.84 12.92
CA GLY A 551 -12.42 -16.90 11.80
C GLY A 551 -12.43 -15.45 12.24
N LYS A 552 -12.85 -15.19 13.51
CA LYS A 552 -12.81 -13.84 14.09
C LYS A 552 -12.23 -13.87 15.50
N VAL A 553 -11.38 -12.88 15.79
CA VAL A 553 -10.92 -12.59 17.14
C VAL A 553 -11.42 -11.22 17.54
N ILE A 554 -12.14 -11.14 18.65
CA ILE A 554 -12.86 -9.94 19.09
C ILE A 554 -12.33 -9.52 20.46
N PHE A 555 -11.75 -8.34 20.56
CA PHE A 555 -11.30 -7.78 21.83
C PHE A 555 -12.51 -7.20 22.57
N LEU A 556 -12.78 -7.71 23.73
CA LEU A 556 -13.86 -7.28 24.62
C LEU A 556 -13.25 -6.73 25.90
N ALA A 557 -13.04 -5.42 25.93
CA ALA A 557 -12.44 -4.68 27.02
C ALA A 557 -13.35 -3.54 27.46
N ASP A 558 -13.21 -3.12 28.71
CA ASP A 558 -13.96 -2.03 29.29
C ASP A 558 -13.80 -0.71 28.49
N ALA A 559 -14.75 0.19 28.61
CA ALA A 559 -14.74 1.47 27.90
C ALA A 559 -13.83 2.53 28.59
N ASP A 560 -13.09 2.15 29.62
CA ASP A 560 -12.20 3.02 30.38
C ASP A 560 -10.77 3.09 29.82
N VAL A 561 -9.88 3.84 30.50
CA VAL A 561 -8.48 4.03 30.10
C VAL A 561 -7.68 2.72 30.17
N ASP A 562 -7.95 1.86 31.16
CA ASP A 562 -7.28 0.58 31.32
C ASP A 562 -7.67 -0.42 30.22
N GLY A 563 -8.97 -0.47 29.88
CA GLY A 563 -9.44 -1.27 28.73
C GLY A 563 -8.88 -0.80 27.39
N ALA A 564 -8.74 0.54 27.22
CA ALA A 564 -8.07 1.10 26.05
C ALA A 564 -6.60 0.66 25.96
N HIS A 565 -5.89 0.65 27.10
CA HIS A 565 -4.50 0.18 27.20
C HIS A 565 -4.39 -1.32 26.89
N ILE A 566 -5.29 -2.14 27.41
CA ILE A 566 -5.33 -3.58 27.13
C ILE A 566 -5.56 -3.84 25.64
N ARG A 567 -6.48 -3.12 25.01
CA ARG A 567 -6.70 -3.22 23.55
C ARG A 567 -5.43 -2.90 22.74
N ILE A 568 -4.69 -1.86 23.13
CA ILE A 568 -3.43 -1.50 22.43
C ILE A 568 -2.36 -2.57 22.63
N LEU A 569 -2.25 -3.16 23.82
CA LEU A 569 -1.30 -4.25 24.10
C LEU A 569 -1.65 -5.51 23.27
N LEU A 570 -2.95 -5.85 23.17
CA LEU A 570 -3.43 -6.93 22.32
C LEU A 570 -3.13 -6.62 20.85
N LEU A 571 -3.43 -5.42 20.38
CA LEU A 571 -3.10 -4.99 19.00
C LEU A 571 -1.61 -5.12 18.71
N THR A 572 -0.75 -4.72 19.66
CA THR A 572 0.70 -4.86 19.55
C THR A 572 1.12 -6.33 19.39
N LEU A 573 0.49 -7.24 20.17
CA LEU A 573 0.74 -8.67 20.06
C LEU A 573 0.33 -9.22 18.69
N PHE A 574 -0.87 -8.87 18.23
CA PHE A 574 -1.39 -9.36 16.95
C PHE A 574 -0.60 -8.79 15.77
N GLN A 575 -0.29 -7.48 15.78
CA GLN A 575 0.49 -6.83 14.73
C GLN A 575 1.89 -7.44 14.61
N ARG A 576 2.54 -7.75 15.74
CA ARG A 576 3.92 -8.22 15.72
C ARG A 576 4.06 -9.73 15.48
N TYR A 577 3.14 -10.54 16.00
CA TYR A 577 3.28 -11.99 16.01
C TYR A 577 2.18 -12.77 15.30
N MET A 578 1.06 -12.16 14.98
CA MET A 578 -0.10 -12.76 14.30
C MET A 578 -0.67 -11.85 13.22
N ARG A 579 0.22 -11.12 12.57
CA ARG A 579 -0.08 -10.09 11.59
C ARG A 579 -1.02 -10.54 10.45
N PRO A 580 -0.90 -11.75 9.86
CA PRO A 580 -1.83 -12.19 8.82
C PRO A 580 -3.30 -12.17 9.27
N MET A 581 -3.60 -12.36 10.56
CA MET A 581 -4.97 -12.22 11.07
C MET A 581 -5.50 -10.79 10.97
N VAL A 582 -4.63 -9.78 11.12
CA VAL A 582 -5.00 -8.37 10.98
C VAL A 582 -5.16 -8.02 9.51
N GLU A 583 -4.24 -8.47 8.66
CA GLU A 583 -4.25 -8.22 7.21
C GLU A 583 -5.48 -8.84 6.53
N GLU A 584 -5.89 -10.05 6.90
CA GLU A 584 -7.13 -10.68 6.45
C GLU A 584 -8.38 -10.09 7.11
N GLY A 585 -8.21 -9.19 8.08
CA GLY A 585 -9.30 -8.51 8.77
C GLY A 585 -10.11 -9.44 9.66
N ARG A 586 -9.46 -10.43 10.28
CA ARG A 586 -10.07 -11.35 11.26
C ARG A 586 -10.05 -10.78 12.69
N VAL A 587 -9.44 -9.60 12.92
CA VAL A 587 -9.32 -8.98 14.22
C VAL A 587 -10.30 -7.82 14.38
N PHE A 588 -11.03 -7.80 15.47
CA PHE A 588 -12.07 -6.80 15.76
C PHE A 588 -11.96 -6.30 17.20
N SER A 589 -12.46 -5.11 17.44
CA SER A 589 -12.78 -4.61 18.78
C SER A 589 -14.28 -4.47 18.93
N ALA A 590 -14.83 -5.07 19.97
CA ALA A 590 -16.23 -4.85 20.33
C ALA A 590 -16.44 -3.39 20.80
N VAL A 591 -17.61 -2.86 20.50
CA VAL A 591 -18.03 -1.53 20.93
C VAL A 591 -19.25 -1.70 21.84
N PRO A 592 -19.05 -1.87 23.17
CA PRO A 592 -20.18 -1.90 24.10
C PRO A 592 -20.82 -0.52 24.21
N PRO A 593 -22.12 -0.42 24.57
CA PRO A 593 -22.77 0.84 24.79
C PRO A 593 -22.22 1.56 26.01
N LEU A 594 -22.20 2.89 25.97
CA LEU A 594 -21.81 3.74 27.12
C LEU A 594 -23.01 4.10 27.98
N HIS A 595 -24.20 4.23 27.39
CA HIS A 595 -25.39 4.63 28.13
C HIS A 595 -26.59 3.80 27.77
N ARG A 596 -27.51 3.68 28.74
CA ARG A 596 -28.84 3.09 28.56
C ARG A 596 -29.91 4.09 29.01
N VAL A 597 -30.81 4.43 28.10
CA VAL A 597 -31.97 5.28 28.35
C VAL A 597 -33.22 4.38 28.45
N GLU A 598 -33.94 4.41 29.56
CA GLU A 598 -35.16 3.61 29.76
C GLU A 598 -36.40 4.45 29.44
N LEU A 599 -37.19 4.01 28.48
CA LEU A 599 -38.46 4.65 28.13
C LEU A 599 -39.55 4.29 29.15
N THR A 600 -40.27 5.30 29.65
CA THR A 600 -41.29 5.11 30.69
C THR A 600 -42.56 4.40 30.15
N HIS A 601 -42.96 4.70 28.91
CA HIS A 601 -44.12 4.13 28.29
C HIS A 601 -43.84 3.83 26.81
N PRO A 602 -43.12 2.71 26.52
CA PRO A 602 -42.81 2.35 25.14
C PRO A 602 -44.11 1.98 24.40
N LYS A 603 -44.25 2.40 23.16
CA LYS A 603 -45.33 2.02 22.28
C LYS A 603 -45.20 0.53 21.89
N LYS A 604 -46.32 -0.11 21.53
CA LYS A 604 -46.29 -1.52 21.08
C LYS A 604 -45.33 -1.67 19.86
N GLY A 605 -44.27 -2.45 20.01
CA GLY A 605 -43.21 -2.64 18.99
C GLY A 605 -42.04 -1.68 19.12
N GLN A 606 -41.97 -0.88 20.15
CA GLN A 606 -40.84 -0.01 20.48
C GLN A 606 -40.05 -0.63 21.64
N ASP A 607 -38.72 -0.65 21.48
CA ASP A 607 -37.82 -1.17 22.52
C ASP A 607 -37.94 -0.31 23.80
N LYS A 608 -37.93 -0.96 24.92
CA LYS A 608 -37.98 -0.30 26.23
C LYS A 608 -36.69 0.46 26.56
N TYR A 609 -35.58 -0.02 26.04
CA TYR A 609 -34.25 0.52 26.27
C TYR A 609 -33.64 1.04 24.97
N ILE A 610 -33.00 2.20 25.04
CA ILE A 610 -32.21 2.77 23.95
C ILE A 610 -30.78 2.80 24.43
N TYR A 611 -29.88 2.20 23.67
CA TYR A 611 -28.45 2.20 23.96
C TYR A 611 -27.75 3.24 23.10
N THR A 612 -26.81 3.98 23.68
CA THR A 612 -25.99 4.96 22.96
C THR A 612 -24.50 4.68 23.22
N TYR A 613 -23.68 4.96 22.21
CA TYR A 613 -22.28 4.57 22.16
C TYR A 613 -21.33 5.77 22.32
N SER A 614 -21.87 6.98 22.46
CA SER A 614 -21.12 8.20 22.76
C SER A 614 -21.99 9.21 23.49
N ASP A 615 -21.34 10.17 24.19
CA ASP A 615 -22.04 11.28 24.84
C ASP A 615 -22.78 12.16 23.83
N ASN A 616 -22.25 12.29 22.61
CA ASN A 616 -22.91 13.06 21.56
C ASN A 616 -24.18 12.36 21.05
N GLU A 617 -24.12 11.06 20.85
CA GLU A 617 -25.26 10.23 20.48
C GLU A 617 -26.35 10.28 21.56
N LEU A 618 -25.97 10.22 22.84
CA LEU A 618 -26.88 10.37 23.94
C LEU A 618 -27.62 11.71 23.85
N ARG A 619 -26.89 12.82 23.69
CA ARG A 619 -27.50 14.16 23.56
C ARG A 619 -28.48 14.22 22.38
N GLN A 620 -28.10 13.70 21.24
CA GLN A 620 -28.97 13.67 20.06
C GLN A 620 -30.23 12.83 20.31
N THR A 621 -30.06 11.65 20.92
CA THR A 621 -31.17 10.75 21.28
C THR A 621 -32.14 11.44 22.26
N LEU A 622 -31.64 12.11 23.28
CA LEU A 622 -32.50 12.81 24.23
C LEU A 622 -33.27 13.96 23.56
N LEU A 623 -32.62 14.77 22.72
CA LEU A 623 -33.26 15.80 21.93
C LEU A 623 -34.35 15.23 20.98
N GLU A 624 -34.10 14.08 20.39
CA GLU A 624 -35.11 13.40 19.57
C GLU A 624 -36.30 12.92 20.38
N LEU A 625 -36.08 12.32 21.54
CA LEU A 625 -37.13 11.87 22.44
C LEU A 625 -37.99 13.04 22.92
N GLU A 626 -37.40 14.17 23.27
CA GLU A 626 -38.08 15.41 23.62
C GLU A 626 -38.93 15.94 22.45
N ARG A 627 -38.39 16.01 21.26
CA ARG A 627 -39.12 16.41 20.03
C ARG A 627 -40.32 15.52 19.72
N LYS A 628 -40.16 14.21 19.96
CA LYS A 628 -41.21 13.22 19.75
C LYS A 628 -42.18 13.10 20.93
N ASN A 629 -41.97 13.87 21.98
CA ASN A 629 -42.72 13.85 23.25
C ASN A 629 -42.79 12.46 23.88
N VAL A 630 -41.68 11.72 23.79
CA VAL A 630 -41.49 10.40 24.39
C VAL A 630 -40.83 10.55 25.74
N ARG A 631 -41.52 10.06 26.81
CA ARG A 631 -41.01 10.13 28.18
C ARG A 631 -39.98 9.03 28.46
N TYR A 632 -38.87 9.39 29.10
CA TYR A 632 -37.82 8.46 29.57
C TYR A 632 -37.57 8.74 31.06
N LYS A 633 -36.89 7.80 31.74
CA LYS A 633 -36.47 7.96 33.14
C LYS A 633 -35.32 8.96 33.24
N ASP A 634 -35.34 9.86 34.19
CA ASP A 634 -34.26 10.85 34.42
C ASP A 634 -32.93 10.17 34.79
N SER A 635 -32.97 8.99 35.42
CA SER A 635 -31.79 8.20 35.76
C SER A 635 -31.29 7.44 34.55
N ILE A 636 -30.41 8.07 33.77
CA ILE A 636 -29.70 7.42 32.66
C ILE A 636 -28.56 6.59 33.23
N GLN A 637 -28.54 5.31 32.91
CA GLN A 637 -27.45 4.42 33.34
C GLN A 637 -26.24 4.64 32.43
N ARG A 638 -25.07 4.95 33.03
CA ARG A 638 -23.78 4.95 32.35
C ARG A 638 -23.01 3.69 32.73
N TYR A 639 -22.53 2.95 31.72
CA TYR A 639 -21.69 1.78 31.93
C TYR A 639 -20.21 2.21 31.92
N LYS A 640 -19.51 1.91 33.01
CA LYS A 640 -18.07 2.14 33.13
C LYS A 640 -17.27 0.89 32.75
N GLY A 641 -17.85 -0.28 32.95
CA GLY A 641 -17.22 -1.57 32.61
C GLY A 641 -18.26 -2.62 32.23
N LEU A 642 -17.79 -3.67 31.56
CA LEU A 642 -18.59 -4.80 31.10
C LEU A 642 -19.25 -5.58 32.26
N GLY A 643 -18.64 -5.56 33.44
CA GLY A 643 -19.17 -6.20 34.64
C GLY A 643 -20.41 -5.52 35.23
N GLU A 644 -20.75 -4.32 34.79
CA GLU A 644 -21.96 -3.59 35.17
C GLU A 644 -23.18 -3.96 34.31
N MET A 645 -22.98 -4.72 33.24
CA MET A 645 -24.04 -5.18 32.35
C MET A 645 -24.57 -6.53 32.76
N ASP A 646 -25.88 -6.69 32.70
CA ASP A 646 -26.50 -8.01 32.82
C ASP A 646 -26.20 -8.86 31.59
N ALA A 647 -26.31 -10.21 31.72
CA ALA A 647 -26.00 -11.11 30.60
C ALA A 647 -26.87 -10.86 29.36
N ASP A 648 -28.15 -10.57 29.56
CA ASP A 648 -29.08 -10.28 28.44
C ASP A 648 -28.71 -8.99 27.74
N GLN A 649 -28.29 -7.95 28.48
CA GLN A 649 -27.83 -6.68 27.93
C GLN A 649 -26.54 -6.86 27.12
N LEU A 650 -25.56 -7.58 27.68
CA LEU A 650 -24.29 -7.87 27.01
C LEU A 650 -24.53 -8.73 25.76
N ALA A 651 -25.44 -9.71 25.83
CA ALA A 651 -25.83 -10.51 24.69
C ALA A 651 -26.40 -9.63 23.56
N GLU A 652 -27.45 -8.85 23.87
CA GLU A 652 -28.18 -8.06 22.90
C GLU A 652 -27.33 -6.96 22.26
N THR A 653 -26.49 -6.25 23.03
CA THR A 653 -25.78 -5.06 22.53
C THR A 653 -24.38 -5.35 21.97
N THR A 654 -23.73 -6.43 22.45
CA THR A 654 -22.28 -6.60 22.23
C THR A 654 -21.90 -7.97 21.65
N MET A 655 -22.69 -9.03 21.93
CA MET A 655 -22.32 -10.39 21.51
C MET A 655 -23.17 -10.96 20.38
N ASP A 656 -24.47 -10.60 20.28
CA ASP A 656 -25.33 -11.07 19.21
C ASP A 656 -24.93 -10.50 17.84
N PRO A 657 -24.55 -11.35 16.86
CA PRO A 657 -24.14 -10.88 15.52
C PRO A 657 -25.14 -9.98 14.80
N ARG A 658 -26.41 -10.04 15.17
CA ARG A 658 -27.49 -9.25 14.52
C ARG A 658 -27.54 -7.80 14.97
N HIS A 659 -27.08 -7.51 16.20
CA HIS A 659 -27.28 -6.20 16.83
C HIS A 659 -25.97 -5.53 17.26
N ARG A 660 -24.91 -6.32 17.49
CA ARG A 660 -23.62 -5.82 17.97
C ARG A 660 -22.91 -4.91 16.97
N THR A 661 -22.17 -3.98 17.47
CA THR A 661 -21.23 -3.16 16.68
C THR A 661 -19.81 -3.65 16.91
N LEU A 662 -19.12 -4.04 15.82
CA LEU A 662 -17.70 -4.40 15.84
C LEU A 662 -16.91 -3.40 15.00
N ARG A 663 -15.82 -2.91 15.56
CA ARG A 663 -14.82 -2.14 14.83
C ARG A 663 -13.78 -3.11 14.28
N ARG A 664 -13.75 -3.27 12.96
CA ARG A 664 -12.72 -4.07 12.29
C ARG A 664 -11.39 -3.33 12.36
N ILE A 665 -10.33 -4.06 12.69
CA ILE A 665 -8.97 -3.55 12.71
C ILE A 665 -8.38 -3.75 11.33
N ASN A 666 -8.05 -2.67 10.65
CA ASN A 666 -7.43 -2.67 9.33
C ASN A 666 -6.11 -1.90 9.39
N ILE A 667 -5.14 -2.37 8.63
CA ILE A 667 -3.88 -1.68 8.39
C ILE A 667 -3.95 -1.17 6.95
N SER A 668 -4.15 0.13 6.79
CA SER A 668 -4.17 0.78 5.47
C SER A 668 -2.77 1.13 4.98
N ASP A 669 -1.89 1.47 5.90
CA ASP A 669 -0.48 1.78 5.67
C ASP A 669 0.35 1.05 6.73
N LEU A 670 1.13 0.08 6.25
CA LEU A 670 1.92 -0.78 7.10
C LEU A 670 3.09 -0.03 7.76
N GLU A 671 3.76 0.81 6.99
CA GLU A 671 4.92 1.56 7.47
C GLU A 671 4.50 2.61 8.52
N ALA A 672 3.36 3.27 8.29
CA ALA A 672 2.79 4.19 9.27
C ALA A 672 2.35 3.46 10.55
N ALA A 673 1.77 2.26 10.44
CA ALA A 673 1.39 1.45 11.57
C ALA A 673 2.62 1.03 12.39
N GLU A 674 3.67 0.51 11.75
CA GLU A 674 4.92 0.13 12.43
C GLU A 674 5.56 1.32 13.14
N ARG A 675 5.68 2.47 12.48
CA ARG A 675 6.18 3.71 13.09
C ARG A 675 5.35 4.12 14.32
N THR A 676 4.04 4.01 14.22
CA THR A 676 3.14 4.37 15.33
C THR A 676 3.31 3.43 16.51
N PHE A 677 3.42 2.12 16.27
CA PHE A 677 3.68 1.15 17.34
C PHE A 677 5.05 1.36 17.98
N ASP A 678 6.10 1.64 17.21
CA ASP A 678 7.43 1.93 17.74
C ASP A 678 7.42 3.24 18.56
N LEU A 679 6.79 4.27 18.06
CA LEU A 679 6.66 5.55 18.77
C LEU A 679 5.91 5.40 20.09
N LEU A 680 4.74 4.76 20.06
CA LEU A 680 3.85 4.69 21.23
C LEU A 680 4.22 3.57 22.21
N MET A 681 4.66 2.41 21.71
CA MET A 681 4.88 1.21 22.49
C MET A 681 6.36 0.82 22.64
N GLY A 682 7.26 1.43 21.87
CA GLY A 682 8.70 1.17 21.85
C GLY A 682 9.46 1.68 23.10
N ASN A 683 10.79 1.51 23.09
CA ASN A 683 11.66 1.87 24.22
C ASN A 683 11.95 3.37 24.32
N GLU A 684 11.92 4.09 23.19
CA GLU A 684 12.27 5.50 23.14
C GLU A 684 11.20 6.36 23.81
N VAL A 685 11.59 7.10 24.85
CA VAL A 685 10.68 7.95 25.64
C VAL A 685 10.57 9.36 25.06
N ALA A 686 11.66 9.90 24.52
CA ALA A 686 11.72 11.30 24.09
C ALA A 686 10.78 11.58 22.90
N PRO A 687 10.77 10.78 21.80
CA PRO A 687 9.83 10.97 20.69
C PRO A 687 8.36 10.82 21.11
N ARG A 688 8.09 9.88 22.02
CA ARG A 688 6.73 9.68 22.55
C ARG A 688 6.25 10.87 23.35
N LYS A 689 7.11 11.44 24.20
CA LYS A 689 6.79 12.64 24.99
C LYS A 689 6.52 13.83 24.08
N GLU A 690 7.34 14.01 23.05
CA GLU A 690 7.15 15.06 22.05
C GLU A 690 5.84 14.90 21.31
N PHE A 691 5.53 13.72 20.82
CA PHE A 691 4.27 13.41 20.16
C PHE A 691 3.04 13.71 21.04
N ILE A 692 3.07 13.29 22.32
CA ILE A 692 1.99 13.57 23.28
C ILE A 692 1.85 15.09 23.51
N THR A 693 2.97 15.80 23.66
CA THR A 693 2.95 17.24 23.90
C THR A 693 2.39 18.00 22.71
N ASN A 694 2.80 17.64 21.49
CA ASN A 694 2.34 18.28 20.28
C ASN A 694 0.86 17.95 19.98
N SER A 695 0.43 16.74 20.28
CA SER A 695 -0.96 16.31 20.09
C SER A 695 -1.92 16.84 21.16
N ALA A 696 -1.41 17.28 22.32
CA ALA A 696 -2.23 17.76 23.43
C ALA A 696 -3.05 19.01 23.09
N ALA A 697 -2.58 19.84 22.17
CA ALA A 697 -3.27 21.05 21.72
C ALA A 697 -4.52 20.74 20.87
N THR A 698 -4.54 19.61 20.18
CA THR A 698 -5.63 19.19 19.27
C THR A 698 -6.55 18.13 19.91
N LEU A 699 -6.24 17.70 21.12
CA LEU A 699 -6.97 16.63 21.79
C LEU A 699 -8.31 17.14 22.31
N ASP A 700 -9.37 16.47 21.90
CA ASP A 700 -10.71 16.70 22.45
C ASP A 700 -10.77 16.16 23.90
N ARG A 701 -10.78 17.08 24.86
CA ARG A 701 -10.79 16.73 26.29
C ARG A 701 -12.01 15.91 26.71
N SER A 702 -13.11 15.95 25.95
CA SER A 702 -14.30 15.13 26.23
C SER A 702 -14.08 13.63 25.98
N ARG A 703 -12.97 13.26 25.35
CA ARG A 703 -12.56 11.86 25.11
C ARG A 703 -11.62 11.31 26.18
N ILE A 704 -11.23 12.10 27.13
CA ILE A 704 -10.39 11.69 28.26
C ILE A 704 -11.31 11.59 29.48
N ASP A 705 -11.56 10.36 29.93
CA ASP A 705 -12.11 10.15 31.26
C ASP A 705 -11.03 10.52 32.29
N ALA A 706 -11.14 11.73 32.90
CA ALA A 706 -10.33 12.18 34.00
C ALA A 706 -11.03 11.87 35.32
#